data_e2b981c47ab1b30fa4de7fbae88c52fc
#
_entry.id   e2b981c47ab1b30fa4de7fbae88c52fc
#
_cell.length_a   1.000
_cell.length_b   1.000
_cell.length_c   1.000
_cell.angle_alpha   90.00
_cell.angle_beta   90.00
_cell.angle_gamma   90.00
#
_symmetry.space_group_name_H-M   'P 1'
#
loop_
_entity.id
_entity.type
_entity.pdbx_description
1 polymer ?
#
loop_
_entity_poly.entity_id
_entity_poly.type
_entity_poly.pdbx_seq_one_letter_code
_entity_poly.pdbx_strand_id
1 'polypeptide(L)'
;MVARFLLVSLNIDAILEEVTIHKRRKKLEAMRKGKGLGDAYTATLTRIKSQNGSKSRLGMEALMWVSHSERPLKTLELCQALGVEIGETDQKAWNIPAIETVLRYSLGLITIDASSSTVRLVHFTLREHLSNSSSWFHSPHTMMAEICLTFLNFQRVRDLSTALDSPPVAVPFVGYASCYWGIHARKELSQRAKSLASRLLDGYDKHISSKLLLIHEKDWWWHRPELNGSNAIEGFSGLHGAAYLGIVEIVGSMLEKRKWDVNSTDVEGNTPFAWTARKGHEDTVMMLLERPDVNPDTANADGRTPVMWAAACGHKGVVEKLMKRTDVNLDKRDKYGQTALSLAAEYGRRGVVDILVKRMDIDPNTIDRYGRTPLSYAVSNGHEGVVKALLERVDIEPDTRDANGLTPLSQAAWDGHEGVVMMLLERADVNPNTADIYGRTPLSLAVANRCHGVVMMLRLKRVDINPQAMENYRQTILVKAAGEGRDGVVKMLLEREEVNPNTMNEHGQTPLLGAARKGHEGIVKMLLERVDVNPNAPNEHGETPLFRAAFEGHEGVVKMLLERNNINPNTANKYGQTPLFGAAWKGHERVVKIFLERVDVDPNTPDEDGETPLCRAAFEGHEGVAKMLLERVDVNPNTAEEEHGRTPLYAASFEGHEGVVEMLLERNNINPNIANKYGQTPLFGAAWKGHEGVVKMLLERLDVNSNTVDKYGLTPLYVATFRGHDGVVKILLGQNDINPNTADKHGKTTLFGAAWKGHDGVVKMLLERNDVNPNTADKHGQTPLFGAAYKGYDAVVKMLLEWNDVNPNTVNICGLTPLYVAVWKGHEKVVKTLLERVDLNPNTLDNSGQTPLFEAAREGHDGIVKMLLGRNDVNPNTMNKHGLTPLYVAAWKGHKKVVRTLLGRGDVDPDMADLTSETSLSQALKRGHNTIMKLLSERQNSIPLSSSDRSTRTSSPKQYNLHQPPSKRIRRF
;
A
#
# COMPACT_ATOMS: atom_id res chain seq x y z
N MET A 1 -3.72 -22.55 -24.78
CA MET A 1 -5.16 -22.32 -24.52
C MET A 1 -5.52 -20.84 -24.75
N VAL A 2 -4.81 -19.87 -24.19
CA VAL A 2 -5.04 -18.41 -24.33
C VAL A 2 -5.07 -17.95 -25.79
N ALA A 3 -4.13 -18.38 -26.63
CA ALA A 3 -4.08 -18.01 -28.05
C ALA A 3 -5.30 -18.49 -28.87
N ARG A 4 -5.88 -19.66 -28.52
CA ARG A 4 -7.10 -20.16 -29.15
C ARG A 4 -8.34 -19.39 -28.71
N PHE A 5 -8.41 -19.01 -27.44
CA PHE A 5 -9.49 -18.19 -26.90
C PHE A 5 -9.47 -16.78 -27.52
N LEU A 6 -8.32 -16.18 -27.62
CA LEU A 6 -8.13 -14.88 -28.28
C LEU A 6 -8.51 -14.91 -29.75
N LEU A 7 -8.17 -15.98 -30.47
CA LEU A 7 -8.56 -16.18 -31.87
C LEU A 7 -10.07 -16.19 -32.04
N VAL A 8 -10.79 -16.88 -31.15
CA VAL A 8 -12.25 -16.92 -31.15
C VAL A 8 -12.85 -15.56 -30.80
N SER A 9 -12.33 -14.90 -29.74
CA SER A 9 -12.81 -13.60 -29.29
C SER A 9 -12.69 -12.51 -30.37
N LEU A 10 -11.57 -12.43 -31.07
CA LEU A 10 -11.35 -11.45 -32.15
C LEU A 10 -12.24 -11.66 -33.39
N ASN A 11 -12.73 -12.87 -33.57
CA ASN A 11 -13.53 -13.23 -34.74
C ASN A 11 -15.02 -13.45 -34.42
N ILE A 12 -15.44 -13.33 -33.16
CA ILE A 12 -16.81 -13.63 -32.75
C ILE A 12 -17.82 -12.73 -33.47
N ASP A 13 -17.52 -11.43 -33.60
CA ASP A 13 -18.37 -10.49 -34.32
C ASP A 13 -18.49 -10.84 -35.80
N ALA A 14 -17.35 -11.17 -36.43
CA ALA A 14 -17.33 -11.61 -37.82
C ALA A 14 -18.11 -12.92 -38.07
N ILE A 15 -18.22 -13.80 -37.07
CA ILE A 15 -19.05 -15.01 -37.11
C ILE A 15 -20.52 -14.66 -36.90
N LEU A 16 -20.83 -13.72 -36.03
CA LEU A 16 -22.17 -13.28 -35.71
C LEU A 16 -22.82 -12.47 -36.83
N GLU A 17 -22.01 -11.74 -37.64
CA GLU A 17 -22.46 -11.02 -38.85
C GLU A 17 -22.99 -11.95 -39.95
N GLU A 18 -22.61 -13.22 -39.93
CA GLU A 18 -23.15 -14.17 -40.92
C GLU A 18 -24.60 -14.52 -40.59
N VAL A 19 -25.47 -14.36 -41.59
CA VAL A 19 -26.93 -14.47 -41.46
C VAL A 19 -27.42 -15.90 -41.21
N THR A 20 -26.67 -16.94 -41.62
CA THR A 20 -27.10 -18.34 -41.49
C THR A 20 -26.18 -19.19 -40.63
N ILE A 21 -26.75 -20.13 -39.87
CA ILE A 21 -26.01 -21.10 -39.05
C ILE A 21 -25.02 -21.91 -39.88
N HIS A 22 -25.36 -22.25 -41.12
CA HIS A 22 -24.48 -22.98 -42.03
C HIS A 22 -23.22 -22.17 -42.38
N LYS A 23 -23.37 -20.88 -42.70
CA LYS A 23 -22.25 -19.97 -42.98
C LYS A 23 -21.40 -19.73 -41.72
N ARG A 24 -21.99 -19.59 -40.54
CA ARG A 24 -21.31 -19.52 -39.26
C ARG A 24 -20.46 -20.77 -38.96
N ARG A 25 -21.01 -21.96 -39.16
CA ARG A 25 -20.29 -23.23 -39.05
C ARG A 25 -19.11 -23.33 -40.03
N LYS A 26 -19.35 -23.02 -41.30
CA LYS A 26 -18.30 -23.04 -42.35
C LYS A 26 -17.16 -22.08 -42.04
N LYS A 27 -17.49 -20.92 -41.46
CA LYS A 27 -16.49 -19.90 -41.03
C LYS A 27 -15.69 -20.40 -39.84
N LEU A 28 -16.36 -21.01 -38.85
CA LEU A 28 -15.71 -21.65 -37.69
C LEU A 28 -14.79 -22.80 -38.10
N GLU A 29 -15.18 -23.64 -39.06
CA GLU A 29 -14.38 -24.75 -39.61
C GLU A 29 -13.14 -24.23 -40.40
N ALA A 30 -13.31 -23.16 -41.17
CA ALA A 30 -12.21 -22.52 -41.85
C ALA A 30 -11.17 -21.94 -40.88
N MET A 31 -11.61 -21.39 -39.74
CA MET A 31 -10.74 -20.89 -38.64
C MET A 31 -10.05 -22.04 -37.91
N ARG A 32 -10.69 -23.20 -37.80
CA ARG A 32 -10.13 -24.42 -37.19
C ARG A 32 -9.02 -25.07 -38.06
N LYS A 33 -9.02 -24.84 -39.39
CA LYS A 33 -8.08 -25.40 -40.36
C LYS A 33 -6.81 -24.58 -40.60
N GLY A 34 -6.44 -23.65 -39.70
CA GLY A 34 -5.07 -23.16 -39.67
C GLY A 34 -4.81 -21.71 -40.06
N LYS A 35 -5.74 -20.78 -39.78
CA LYS A 35 -5.38 -19.36 -39.77
C LYS A 35 -4.72 -19.04 -38.43
N GLY A 36 -3.44 -18.63 -38.46
CA GLY A 36 -2.68 -18.21 -37.29
C GLY A 36 -3.23 -16.89 -36.70
N LEU A 37 -2.79 -16.55 -35.49
CA LEU A 37 -3.09 -15.26 -34.85
C LEU A 37 -2.77 -14.06 -35.74
N GLY A 38 -1.72 -14.12 -36.55
CA GLY A 38 -1.34 -13.09 -37.53
C GLY A 38 -2.43 -12.78 -38.55
N ASP A 39 -3.11 -13.80 -39.09
CA ASP A 39 -4.22 -13.61 -40.05
C ASP A 39 -5.45 -12.96 -39.37
N ALA A 40 -5.72 -13.32 -38.10
CA ALA A 40 -6.80 -12.71 -37.32
C ALA A 40 -6.49 -11.23 -37.01
N TYR A 41 -5.24 -10.90 -36.69
CA TYR A 41 -4.83 -9.53 -36.51
C TYR A 41 -4.97 -8.73 -37.81
N THR A 42 -4.48 -9.26 -38.93
CA THR A 42 -4.59 -8.64 -40.24
C THR A 42 -6.07 -8.38 -40.60
N ALA A 43 -6.95 -9.35 -40.40
CA ALA A 43 -8.38 -9.19 -40.66
C ALA A 43 -9.02 -8.11 -39.78
N THR A 44 -8.68 -8.09 -38.49
CA THR A 44 -9.21 -7.07 -37.54
C THR A 44 -8.67 -5.68 -37.87
N LEU A 45 -7.39 -5.55 -38.17
CA LEU A 45 -6.76 -4.27 -38.58
C LEU A 45 -7.38 -3.75 -39.89
N THR A 46 -7.65 -4.62 -40.85
CA THR A 46 -8.37 -4.28 -42.08
C THR A 46 -9.77 -3.77 -41.79
N ARG A 47 -10.49 -4.40 -40.84
CA ARG A 47 -11.83 -3.92 -40.40
C ARG A 47 -11.74 -2.55 -39.72
N ILE A 48 -10.70 -2.29 -38.93
CA ILE A 48 -10.48 -0.96 -38.33
C ILE A 48 -10.23 0.07 -39.43
N LYS A 49 -9.39 -0.24 -40.42
CA LYS A 49 -9.12 0.64 -41.58
C LYS A 49 -10.37 0.92 -42.44
N SER A 50 -11.31 -0.05 -42.53
CA SER A 50 -12.56 0.09 -43.34
C SER A 50 -13.67 0.84 -42.60
N GLN A 51 -13.49 1.23 -41.34
CA GLN A 51 -14.46 2.08 -40.63
C GLN A 51 -14.49 3.49 -41.26
N ASN A 52 -15.60 4.22 -41.00
CA ASN A 52 -15.74 5.59 -41.53
C ASN A 52 -14.70 6.56 -40.95
N GLY A 53 -13.97 7.25 -41.81
CA GLY A 53 -13.03 8.36 -41.63
C GLY A 53 -12.45 8.54 -40.22
N SER A 54 -13.10 9.29 -39.37
CA SER A 54 -12.62 9.61 -38.01
C SER A 54 -12.53 8.38 -37.08
N LYS A 55 -13.38 7.37 -37.26
CA LYS A 55 -13.37 6.14 -36.43
C LYS A 55 -12.16 5.26 -36.77
N SER A 56 -11.88 5.10 -38.06
CA SER A 56 -10.70 4.38 -38.54
C SER A 56 -9.42 5.05 -38.08
N ARG A 57 -9.35 6.39 -38.23
CA ARG A 57 -8.22 7.19 -37.80
C ARG A 57 -7.95 7.01 -36.30
N LEU A 58 -8.97 7.18 -35.44
CA LEU A 58 -8.82 7.06 -33.99
C LEU A 58 -8.36 5.68 -33.56
N GLY A 59 -8.95 4.61 -34.14
CA GLY A 59 -8.57 3.23 -33.84
C GLY A 59 -7.13 2.89 -34.25
N MET A 60 -6.69 3.34 -35.44
CA MET A 60 -5.32 3.12 -35.93
C MET A 60 -4.29 3.95 -35.18
N GLU A 61 -4.57 5.21 -34.86
CA GLU A 61 -3.66 6.07 -34.08
C GLU A 61 -3.50 5.53 -32.65
N ALA A 62 -4.57 5.03 -32.03
CA ALA A 62 -4.49 4.41 -30.70
C ALA A 62 -3.59 3.15 -30.72
N LEU A 63 -3.75 2.27 -31.73
CA LEU A 63 -2.89 1.11 -31.90
C LEU A 63 -1.43 1.50 -32.15
N MET A 64 -1.18 2.54 -32.96
CA MET A 64 0.16 3.09 -33.19
C MET A 64 0.81 3.53 -31.86
N TRP A 65 0.09 4.32 -31.05
CA TRP A 65 0.58 4.79 -29.76
C TRP A 65 0.89 3.62 -28.81
N VAL A 66 -0.03 2.66 -28.65
CA VAL A 66 0.16 1.54 -27.71
C VAL A 66 1.26 0.58 -28.15
N SER A 67 1.48 0.43 -29.48
CA SER A 67 2.52 -0.49 -30.02
C SER A 67 3.93 0.13 -30.04
N HIS A 68 4.07 1.46 -30.28
CA HIS A 68 5.35 2.15 -30.49
C HIS A 68 5.79 3.04 -29.34
N SER A 69 4.96 3.17 -28.27
CA SER A 69 5.37 3.92 -27.08
C SER A 69 6.51 3.25 -26.32
N GLU A 70 7.39 4.04 -25.75
CA GLU A 70 8.58 3.60 -25.02
C GLU A 70 8.23 3.00 -23.65
N ARG A 71 7.08 3.36 -23.08
CA ARG A 71 6.45 2.74 -21.92
C ARG A 71 4.94 2.63 -22.10
N PRO A 72 4.26 1.75 -21.36
CA PRO A 72 2.80 1.74 -21.35
C PRO A 72 2.23 3.11 -20.95
N LEU A 73 1.28 3.61 -21.75
CA LEU A 73 0.60 4.88 -21.47
C LEU A 73 -0.56 4.67 -20.49
N LYS A 74 -0.77 5.62 -19.59
CA LYS A 74 -1.99 5.69 -18.79
C LYS A 74 -3.16 6.09 -19.69
N THR A 75 -4.38 5.73 -19.29
CA THR A 75 -5.61 6.04 -20.07
C THR A 75 -5.73 7.51 -20.44
N LEU A 76 -5.51 8.40 -19.48
CA LEU A 76 -5.57 9.85 -19.71
C LEU A 76 -4.43 10.37 -20.59
N GLU A 77 -3.22 9.79 -20.51
CA GLU A 77 -2.09 10.14 -21.37
C GLU A 77 -2.41 9.82 -22.82
N LEU A 78 -2.93 8.60 -23.09
CA LEU A 78 -3.32 8.21 -24.45
C LEU A 78 -4.43 9.09 -25.01
N CYS A 79 -5.49 9.36 -24.22
CA CYS A 79 -6.58 10.21 -24.66
C CYS A 79 -6.11 11.64 -24.99
N GLN A 80 -5.21 12.21 -24.18
CA GLN A 80 -4.62 13.51 -24.48
C GLN A 80 -3.75 13.48 -25.75
N ALA A 81 -2.92 12.46 -25.93
CA ALA A 81 -2.11 12.32 -27.12
C ALA A 81 -2.95 12.26 -28.40
N LEU A 82 -4.05 11.49 -28.38
CA LEU A 82 -5.00 11.34 -29.49
C LEU A 82 -5.81 12.62 -29.77
N GLY A 83 -5.93 13.51 -28.80
CA GLY A 83 -6.62 14.79 -28.94
C GLY A 83 -5.73 15.94 -29.41
N VAL A 84 -4.44 15.71 -29.69
CA VAL A 84 -3.53 16.73 -30.19
C VAL A 84 -3.70 16.89 -31.72
N GLU A 85 -4.09 18.09 -32.17
CA GLU A 85 -4.11 18.43 -33.56
C GLU A 85 -2.86 19.22 -33.94
N ILE A 86 -2.10 18.69 -34.91
CA ILE A 86 -0.85 19.27 -35.35
C ILE A 86 -1.15 20.59 -36.12
N GLY A 87 -0.67 21.71 -35.59
CA GLY A 87 -0.89 23.05 -36.20
C GLY A 87 -1.77 23.95 -35.34
N GLU A 88 -2.46 23.42 -34.34
CA GLU A 88 -3.19 24.22 -33.37
C GLU A 88 -2.24 24.82 -32.32
N THR A 89 -2.65 25.94 -31.70
CA THR A 89 -1.88 26.68 -30.70
C THR A 89 -2.16 26.21 -29.30
N ASP A 90 -3.30 25.50 -29.07
CA ASP A 90 -3.66 24.84 -27.82
C ASP A 90 -4.67 23.72 -28.08
N GLN A 91 -4.77 22.79 -27.10
CA GLN A 91 -5.68 21.67 -27.16
C GLN A 91 -7.08 22.03 -26.62
N LYS A 92 -8.09 21.84 -27.44
CA LYS A 92 -9.49 22.03 -27.05
C LYS A 92 -10.00 20.80 -26.28
N ALA A 93 -10.70 21.00 -25.17
CA ALA A 93 -11.17 19.90 -24.32
C ALA A 93 -12.07 18.89 -25.06
N TRP A 94 -12.85 19.36 -26.04
CA TRP A 94 -13.74 18.51 -26.84
C TRP A 94 -13.03 17.66 -27.91
N ASN A 95 -11.74 17.90 -28.17
CA ASN A 95 -10.95 17.07 -29.07
C ASN A 95 -10.38 15.83 -28.37
N ILE A 96 -10.44 15.77 -27.03
CA ILE A 96 -9.91 14.63 -26.26
C ILE A 96 -10.96 13.51 -26.29
N PRO A 97 -10.68 12.36 -26.93
CA PRO A 97 -11.62 11.25 -26.98
C PRO A 97 -11.76 10.58 -25.59
N ALA A 98 -12.98 10.10 -25.29
CA ALA A 98 -13.18 9.22 -24.14
C ALA A 98 -12.53 7.85 -24.39
N ILE A 99 -11.97 7.23 -23.35
CA ILE A 99 -11.26 5.95 -23.46
C ILE A 99 -12.17 4.82 -23.97
N GLU A 100 -13.45 4.83 -23.60
CA GLU A 100 -14.46 3.86 -24.08
C GLU A 100 -14.64 3.94 -25.61
N THR A 101 -14.51 5.14 -26.17
CA THR A 101 -14.55 5.39 -27.62
C THR A 101 -13.32 4.83 -28.31
N VAL A 102 -12.14 4.99 -27.71
CA VAL A 102 -10.87 4.45 -28.20
C VAL A 102 -10.93 2.91 -28.21
N LEU A 103 -11.39 2.30 -27.12
CA LEU A 103 -11.51 0.84 -27.00
C LEU A 103 -12.52 0.30 -28.04
N ARG A 104 -13.66 0.96 -28.22
CA ARG A 104 -14.69 0.56 -29.19
C ARG A 104 -14.16 0.52 -30.62
N TYR A 105 -13.38 1.53 -31.03
CA TYR A 105 -12.88 1.61 -32.41
C TYR A 105 -11.61 0.80 -32.66
N SER A 106 -10.95 0.34 -31.58
CA SER A 106 -9.84 -0.61 -31.65
C SER A 106 -10.29 -2.07 -31.77
N LEU A 107 -11.59 -2.34 -31.77
CA LEU A 107 -12.21 -3.67 -31.97
C LEU A 107 -11.58 -4.78 -31.12
N GLY A 108 -11.33 -4.53 -29.84
CA GLY A 108 -10.76 -5.48 -28.89
C GLY A 108 -9.26 -5.75 -29.00
N LEU A 109 -8.53 -5.01 -29.84
CA LEU A 109 -7.06 -5.14 -29.92
C LEU A 109 -6.32 -4.40 -28.79
N ILE A 110 -7.01 -3.50 -28.08
CA ILE A 110 -6.50 -2.73 -26.94
C ILE A 110 -7.33 -3.07 -25.70
N THR A 111 -6.66 -3.18 -24.57
CA THR A 111 -7.28 -3.41 -23.25
C THR A 111 -6.66 -2.47 -22.19
N ILE A 112 -7.34 -2.33 -21.06
CA ILE A 112 -6.85 -1.56 -19.90
C ILE A 112 -6.49 -2.53 -18.80
N ASP A 113 -5.31 -2.36 -18.23
CA ASP A 113 -4.92 -3.01 -17.00
C ASP A 113 -5.55 -2.25 -15.82
N ALA A 114 -6.51 -2.87 -15.14
CA ALA A 114 -7.26 -2.25 -14.06
C ALA A 114 -6.39 -1.86 -12.84
N SER A 115 -5.30 -2.61 -12.59
CA SER A 115 -4.40 -2.36 -11.45
C SER A 115 -3.52 -1.13 -11.64
N SER A 116 -3.05 -0.87 -12.87
CA SER A 116 -2.12 0.21 -13.21
C SER A 116 -2.77 1.36 -13.99
N SER A 117 -4.04 1.23 -14.40
CA SER A 117 -4.74 2.13 -15.31
C SER A 117 -3.97 2.38 -16.62
N THR A 118 -3.15 1.42 -17.07
CA THR A 118 -2.38 1.52 -18.30
C THR A 118 -3.07 0.82 -19.47
N VAL A 119 -2.88 1.38 -20.65
CA VAL A 119 -3.40 0.82 -21.89
C VAL A 119 -2.39 -0.14 -22.50
N ARG A 120 -2.86 -1.33 -22.87
CA ARG A 120 -2.00 -2.40 -23.41
C ARG A 120 -2.65 -3.05 -24.65
N LEU A 121 -1.82 -3.63 -25.49
CA LEU A 121 -2.29 -4.55 -26.52
C LEU A 121 -2.85 -5.83 -25.86
N VAL A 122 -3.89 -6.39 -26.44
CA VAL A 122 -4.55 -7.62 -25.97
C VAL A 122 -3.59 -8.80 -25.83
N HIS A 123 -2.52 -8.84 -26.63
CA HIS A 123 -1.46 -9.85 -26.56
C HIS A 123 -0.14 -9.31 -27.12
N PHE A 124 1.01 -9.79 -26.58
CA PHE A 124 2.34 -9.33 -27.00
C PHE A 124 2.66 -9.62 -28.47
N THR A 125 2.18 -10.74 -29.04
CA THR A 125 2.38 -11.09 -30.46
C THR A 125 1.73 -10.10 -31.43
N LEU A 126 0.74 -9.32 -30.98
CA LEU A 126 0.20 -8.23 -31.78
C LEU A 126 1.21 -7.08 -31.95
N ARG A 127 2.03 -6.82 -30.92
CA ARG A 127 3.13 -5.85 -31.02
C ARG A 127 4.14 -6.26 -32.08
N GLU A 128 4.55 -7.54 -32.07
CA GLU A 128 5.45 -8.10 -33.08
C GLU A 128 4.84 -8.01 -34.48
N HIS A 129 3.56 -8.34 -34.63
CA HIS A 129 2.82 -8.25 -35.90
C HIS A 129 2.76 -6.83 -36.45
N LEU A 130 2.51 -5.82 -35.59
CA LEU A 130 2.48 -4.41 -35.98
C LEU A 130 3.87 -3.84 -36.28
N SER A 131 4.92 -4.28 -35.56
CA SER A 131 6.30 -3.81 -35.76
C SER A 131 6.97 -4.41 -37.00
N ASN A 132 6.66 -5.67 -37.32
CA ASN A 132 7.27 -6.39 -38.45
C ASN A 132 6.64 -6.05 -39.80
N SER A 133 5.55 -5.29 -39.83
CA SER A 133 4.81 -4.95 -41.04
C SER A 133 4.73 -3.43 -41.22
N SER A 134 5.62 -2.86 -42.01
CA SER A 134 5.69 -1.41 -42.34
C SER A 134 4.43 -0.90 -43.06
N SER A 135 3.52 -1.79 -43.47
CA SER A 135 2.29 -1.43 -44.19
C SER A 135 1.17 -0.86 -43.34
N TRP A 136 1.25 -1.00 -42.00
CA TRP A 136 0.17 -0.56 -41.12
C TRP A 136 0.28 0.92 -40.74
N PHE A 137 1.49 1.40 -40.44
CA PHE A 137 1.74 2.76 -40.05
C PHE A 137 2.82 3.40 -40.92
N HIS A 138 2.54 4.59 -41.41
CA HIS A 138 3.52 5.41 -42.14
C HIS A 138 4.22 6.30 -41.10
N SER A 139 5.53 6.16 -40.95
CA SER A 139 6.36 7.02 -40.13
C SER A 139 5.82 7.23 -38.67
N PRO A 140 5.60 6.14 -37.90
CA PRO A 140 4.95 6.24 -36.60
C PRO A 140 5.74 7.10 -35.60
N HIS A 141 7.06 7.01 -35.62
CA HIS A 141 7.92 7.79 -34.73
C HIS A 141 7.95 9.27 -35.10
N THR A 142 7.91 9.62 -36.37
CA THR A 142 7.74 11.02 -36.83
C THR A 142 6.46 11.61 -36.29
N MET A 143 5.33 10.91 -36.45
CA MET A 143 4.02 11.37 -35.99
C MET A 143 4.00 11.53 -34.46
N MET A 144 4.54 10.57 -33.73
CA MET A 144 4.62 10.62 -32.27
C MET A 144 5.50 11.79 -31.79
N ALA A 145 6.64 12.03 -32.45
CA ALA A 145 7.51 13.15 -32.14
C ALA A 145 6.80 14.51 -32.39
N GLU A 146 6.13 14.63 -33.53
CA GLU A 146 5.38 15.86 -33.86
C GLU A 146 4.23 16.12 -32.88
N ILE A 147 3.48 15.09 -32.47
CA ILE A 147 2.40 15.20 -31.50
C ILE A 147 2.96 15.64 -30.13
N CYS A 148 4.01 14.97 -29.63
CA CYS A 148 4.66 15.34 -28.37
C CYS A 148 5.15 16.78 -28.40
N LEU A 149 5.87 17.20 -29.47
CA LEU A 149 6.41 18.55 -29.61
C LEU A 149 5.31 19.59 -29.79
N THR A 150 4.23 19.28 -30.51
CA THR A 150 3.07 20.19 -30.62
C THR A 150 2.44 20.40 -29.24
N PHE A 151 2.22 19.32 -28.48
CA PHE A 151 1.66 19.41 -27.16
C PHE A 151 2.53 20.23 -26.19
N LEU A 152 3.85 20.01 -26.21
CA LEU A 152 4.80 20.75 -25.37
C LEU A 152 4.88 22.22 -25.72
N ASN A 153 4.56 22.60 -26.98
CA ASN A 153 4.50 23.98 -27.44
C ASN A 153 3.15 24.67 -27.20
N PHE A 154 2.12 24.00 -26.66
CA PHE A 154 0.87 24.64 -26.28
C PHE A 154 1.10 25.70 -25.19
N GLN A 155 0.40 26.83 -25.27
CA GLN A 155 0.57 27.93 -24.32
C GLN A 155 0.35 27.49 -22.89
N ARG A 156 -0.73 26.74 -22.62
CA ARG A 156 -1.04 26.20 -21.29
C ARG A 156 0.04 25.28 -20.71
N VAL A 157 0.85 24.59 -21.56
CA VAL A 157 1.96 23.76 -21.12
C VAL A 157 3.21 24.60 -20.87
N ARG A 158 3.44 25.63 -21.72
CA ARG A 158 4.54 26.58 -21.56
C ARG A 158 4.41 27.44 -20.30
N ASP A 159 3.18 27.71 -19.86
CA ASP A 159 2.86 28.50 -18.68
C ASP A 159 2.92 27.67 -17.37
N LEU A 160 3.18 26.35 -17.45
CA LEU A 160 3.32 25.52 -16.26
C LEU A 160 4.56 25.90 -15.46
N SER A 161 4.38 26.01 -14.15
CA SER A 161 5.47 26.30 -13.23
C SER A 161 6.52 25.19 -13.19
N THR A 162 7.78 25.55 -13.27
CA THR A 162 8.92 24.64 -13.07
C THR A 162 9.12 24.26 -11.59
N ALA A 163 8.34 24.83 -10.67
CA ALA A 163 8.31 24.38 -9.26
C ALA A 163 7.62 23.02 -9.04
N LEU A 164 6.85 22.53 -10.04
CA LEU A 164 6.16 21.24 -9.96
C LEU A 164 7.13 20.06 -10.05
N ASP A 165 7.03 19.12 -9.13
CA ASP A 165 7.86 17.89 -9.09
C ASP A 165 7.21 16.70 -9.83
N SER A 166 5.98 16.84 -10.27
CA SER A 166 5.24 15.82 -11.03
C SER A 166 4.32 16.44 -12.05
N PRO A 167 3.95 15.70 -13.13
CA PRO A 167 2.98 16.19 -14.12
C PRO A 167 1.65 16.55 -13.45
N PRO A 168 1.07 17.75 -13.73
CA PRO A 168 -0.24 18.12 -13.22
C PRO A 168 -1.34 17.17 -13.72
N VAL A 169 -2.33 16.87 -12.86
CA VAL A 169 -3.46 15.99 -13.21
C VAL A 169 -4.23 16.46 -14.46
N ALA A 170 -4.28 17.76 -14.68
CA ALA A 170 -4.95 18.36 -15.86
C ALA A 170 -4.21 18.11 -17.18
N VAL A 171 -2.91 17.83 -17.16
CA VAL A 171 -2.07 17.63 -18.35
C VAL A 171 -1.15 16.40 -18.20
N PRO A 172 -1.72 15.21 -17.95
CA PRO A 172 -0.95 13.99 -17.64
C PRO A 172 0.03 13.58 -18.76
N PHE A 173 -0.27 13.88 -20.01
CA PHE A 173 0.60 13.54 -21.15
C PHE A 173 1.92 14.33 -21.15
N VAL A 174 2.04 15.44 -20.41
CA VAL A 174 3.27 16.24 -20.36
C VAL A 174 4.48 15.42 -19.89
N GLY A 175 4.28 14.48 -18.97
CA GLY A 175 5.33 13.59 -18.48
C GLY A 175 5.90 12.69 -19.58
N TYR A 176 5.04 12.04 -20.35
CA TYR A 176 5.47 11.22 -21.48
C TYR A 176 6.14 12.07 -22.56
N ALA A 177 5.46 13.13 -22.99
CA ALA A 177 5.95 14.01 -24.05
C ALA A 177 7.33 14.58 -23.72
N SER A 178 7.58 15.06 -22.49
CA SER A 178 8.86 15.62 -22.05
C SER A 178 10.02 14.63 -22.14
N CYS A 179 9.80 13.38 -21.74
CA CYS A 179 10.87 12.37 -21.62
C CYS A 179 11.16 11.64 -22.93
N TYR A 180 10.16 11.47 -23.81
CA TYR A 180 10.28 10.51 -24.93
C TYR A 180 10.21 11.11 -26.33
N TRP A 181 9.85 12.40 -26.50
CA TRP A 181 9.81 13.00 -27.85
C TRP A 181 11.15 12.88 -28.58
N GLY A 182 12.26 13.06 -27.87
CA GLY A 182 13.60 12.97 -28.45
C GLY A 182 13.96 11.57 -28.89
N ILE A 183 13.47 10.52 -28.21
CA ILE A 183 13.68 9.12 -28.62
C ILE A 183 12.96 8.84 -29.93
N HIS A 184 11.73 9.34 -30.08
CA HIS A 184 10.99 9.20 -31.33
C HIS A 184 11.62 10.03 -32.45
N ALA A 185 12.06 11.26 -32.17
CA ALA A 185 12.72 12.14 -33.13
C ALA A 185 14.07 11.57 -33.65
N ARG A 186 14.83 10.84 -32.81
CA ARG A 186 16.07 10.18 -33.25
C ARG A 186 15.84 9.02 -34.22
N LYS A 187 14.71 8.34 -34.07
CA LYS A 187 14.35 7.24 -34.95
C LYS A 187 13.93 7.74 -36.33
N GLU A 188 13.24 8.89 -36.34
CA GLU A 188 12.69 9.45 -37.60
C GLU A 188 12.34 10.93 -37.39
N LEU A 189 13.11 11.86 -37.99
CA LEU A 189 13.01 13.30 -37.76
C LEU A 189 12.51 14.03 -39.00
N SER A 190 11.32 14.60 -38.94
CA SER A 190 10.77 15.48 -39.99
C SER A 190 11.25 16.92 -39.86
N GLN A 191 11.13 17.69 -40.96
CA GLN A 191 11.43 19.12 -40.98
C GLN A 191 10.50 19.91 -40.02
N ARG A 192 9.24 19.44 -39.87
CA ARG A 192 8.27 20.02 -38.95
C ARG A 192 8.67 19.77 -37.50
N ALA A 193 9.06 18.53 -37.15
CA ALA A 193 9.57 18.20 -35.82
C ALA A 193 10.80 19.04 -35.46
N LYS A 194 11.73 19.27 -36.39
CA LYS A 194 12.88 20.20 -36.21
C LYS A 194 12.43 21.62 -35.83
N SER A 195 11.44 22.16 -36.54
CA SER A 195 10.91 23.50 -36.25
C SER A 195 10.26 23.59 -34.87
N LEU A 196 9.42 22.59 -34.52
CA LEU A 196 8.75 22.53 -33.23
C LEU A 196 9.76 22.35 -32.08
N ALA A 197 10.76 21.48 -32.25
CA ALA A 197 11.82 21.28 -31.27
C ALA A 197 12.67 22.54 -31.07
N SER A 198 13.03 23.26 -32.15
CA SER A 198 13.75 24.54 -32.04
C SER A 198 12.97 25.57 -31.23
N ARG A 199 11.65 25.63 -31.42
CA ARG A 199 10.76 26.52 -30.67
C ARG A 199 10.66 26.13 -29.18
N LEU A 200 10.61 24.83 -28.86
CA LEU A 200 10.59 24.33 -27.48
C LEU A 200 11.92 24.65 -26.79
N LEU A 201 13.05 24.38 -27.47
CA LEU A 201 14.40 24.50 -26.91
C LEU A 201 14.84 25.95 -26.70
N ASP A 202 14.23 26.93 -27.39
CA ASP A 202 14.54 28.37 -27.27
C ASP A 202 14.27 28.95 -25.86
N GLY A 203 13.51 28.31 -25.02
CA GLY A 203 13.24 28.72 -23.62
C GLY A 203 13.20 27.52 -22.70
N TYR A 204 14.05 26.53 -22.97
CA TYR A 204 13.98 25.21 -22.31
C TYR A 204 14.29 25.25 -20.80
N ASP A 205 15.18 26.16 -20.38
CA ASP A 205 15.51 26.44 -18.98
C ASP A 205 14.30 26.89 -18.13
N LYS A 206 13.27 27.44 -18.79
CA LYS A 206 12.02 27.89 -18.14
C LYS A 206 10.84 26.98 -18.41
N HIS A 207 11.02 25.92 -19.18
CA HIS A 207 9.96 25.01 -19.56
C HIS A 207 9.90 23.79 -18.64
N ILE A 208 8.71 23.38 -18.21
CA ILE A 208 8.50 22.21 -17.32
C ILE A 208 9.16 20.93 -17.86
N SER A 209 9.29 20.77 -19.19
CA SER A 209 9.93 19.59 -19.80
C SER A 209 11.37 19.41 -19.41
N SER A 210 12.15 20.46 -19.18
CA SER A 210 13.55 20.36 -18.76
C SER A 210 13.64 19.71 -17.39
N LYS A 211 12.77 20.12 -16.46
CA LYS A 211 12.71 19.55 -15.11
C LYS A 211 12.24 18.10 -15.12
N LEU A 212 11.16 17.79 -15.84
CA LEU A 212 10.63 16.41 -15.92
C LEU A 212 11.64 15.46 -16.56
N LEU A 213 12.41 15.92 -17.54
CA LEU A 213 13.50 15.16 -18.15
C LEU A 213 14.60 14.83 -17.13
N LEU A 214 15.03 15.81 -16.33
CA LEU A 214 16.07 15.64 -15.31
C LEU A 214 15.58 14.81 -14.10
N ILE A 215 14.31 14.93 -13.70
CA ILE A 215 13.72 14.09 -12.65
C ILE A 215 13.70 12.62 -13.09
N HIS A 216 13.31 12.35 -14.34
CA HIS A 216 13.32 10.99 -14.89
C HIS A 216 14.73 10.37 -14.89
N GLU A 217 15.78 11.19 -15.00
CA GLU A 217 17.18 10.75 -14.88
C GLU A 217 17.52 10.32 -13.45
N LYS A 218 16.98 11.01 -12.42
CA LYS A 218 17.30 10.73 -10.99
C LYS A 218 16.83 9.36 -10.51
N ASP A 219 15.79 8.79 -11.09
CA ASP A 219 15.31 7.42 -10.74
C ASP A 219 16.36 6.33 -11.02
N TRP A 220 17.44 6.65 -11.74
CA TRP A 220 18.55 5.75 -12.09
C TRP A 220 19.78 5.87 -11.16
N TRP A 221 19.87 6.94 -10.27
CA TRP A 221 21.06 7.19 -9.44
C TRP A 221 20.70 7.29 -7.97
N TRP A 222 20.86 6.20 -7.23
CA TRP A 222 20.79 6.12 -5.78
C TRP A 222 21.82 7.06 -5.14
N HIS A 223 21.39 7.91 -4.16
CA HIS A 223 22.20 8.66 -3.19
C HIS A 223 22.53 10.14 -3.42
N ARG A 224 21.58 11.00 -3.84
CA ARG A 224 21.64 12.40 -3.43
C ARG A 224 20.25 12.97 -3.12
N PRO A 225 19.83 13.01 -1.82
CA PRO A 225 18.60 13.67 -1.40
C PRO A 225 18.68 15.21 -1.45
N GLU A 226 19.83 15.80 -1.71
CA GLU A 226 20.08 17.23 -1.57
C GLU A 226 19.62 18.12 -2.74
N LEU A 227 19.18 17.55 -3.87
CA LEU A 227 18.71 18.30 -5.03
C LEU A 227 17.18 18.33 -5.18
N ASN A 228 16.44 18.26 -4.07
CA ASN A 228 15.00 18.47 -4.04
C ASN A 228 14.68 19.97 -3.98
N GLY A 229 14.96 20.71 -5.05
CA GLY A 229 14.66 22.15 -5.13
C GLY A 229 14.47 22.63 -6.55
N SER A 230 13.79 23.77 -6.68
CA SER A 230 13.54 24.51 -7.92
C SER A 230 14.80 24.85 -8.74
N ASN A 231 15.99 24.71 -8.17
CA ASN A 231 17.27 25.12 -8.74
C ASN A 231 17.92 24.06 -9.66
N ALA A 232 17.38 22.85 -9.77
CA ALA A 232 18.00 21.76 -10.57
C ALA A 232 18.05 22.05 -12.10
N ILE A 233 17.30 23.04 -12.56
CA ILE A 233 17.22 23.45 -13.99
C ILE A 233 18.06 24.67 -14.31
N GLU A 234 18.62 25.34 -13.31
CA GLU A 234 19.39 26.54 -13.52
C GLU A 234 20.61 26.25 -14.42
N GLY A 235 20.78 27.00 -15.49
CA GLY A 235 21.82 26.78 -16.49
C GLY A 235 21.57 25.66 -17.51
N PHE A 236 20.55 24.79 -17.31
CA PHE A 236 20.23 23.70 -18.24
C PHE A 236 19.52 24.25 -19.50
N SER A 237 20.29 24.81 -20.42
CA SER A 237 19.83 25.46 -21.62
C SER A 237 19.24 24.51 -22.66
N GLY A 238 18.60 25.05 -23.71
CA GLY A 238 18.12 24.21 -24.82
C GLY A 238 19.21 23.39 -25.52
N LEU A 239 20.46 23.86 -25.54
CA LEU A 239 21.58 23.10 -26.10
C LEU A 239 21.93 21.90 -25.21
N HIS A 240 21.85 22.03 -23.88
CA HIS A 240 21.98 20.88 -22.96
C HIS A 240 20.88 19.85 -23.20
N GLY A 241 19.62 20.32 -23.38
CA GLY A 241 18.48 19.45 -23.69
C GLY A 241 18.63 18.72 -25.03
N ALA A 242 19.06 19.41 -26.08
CA ALA A 242 19.31 18.81 -27.39
C ALA A 242 20.46 17.77 -27.35
N ALA A 243 21.53 18.10 -26.62
CA ALA A 243 22.69 17.24 -26.40
C ALA A 243 22.32 15.99 -25.57
N TYR A 244 21.55 16.17 -24.50
CA TYR A 244 20.98 15.07 -23.69
C TYR A 244 20.15 14.12 -24.55
N LEU A 245 19.32 14.65 -25.43
CA LEU A 245 18.47 13.84 -26.33
C LEU A 245 19.23 13.26 -27.52
N GLY A 246 20.43 13.74 -27.85
CA GLY A 246 21.30 13.21 -28.88
C GLY A 246 20.77 13.36 -30.30
N ILE A 247 20.10 14.47 -30.63
CA ILE A 247 19.53 14.68 -31.96
C ILE A 247 20.50 15.56 -32.75
N VAL A 248 21.39 14.92 -33.51
CA VAL A 248 22.54 15.53 -34.25
C VAL A 248 22.10 16.75 -35.04
N GLU A 249 21.05 16.63 -35.87
CA GLU A 249 20.60 17.70 -36.76
C GLU A 249 20.04 18.91 -36.01
N ILE A 250 19.47 18.71 -34.80
CA ILE A 250 19.00 19.81 -33.98
C ILE A 250 20.19 20.50 -33.33
N VAL A 251 21.10 19.74 -32.72
CA VAL A 251 22.33 20.28 -32.11
C VAL A 251 23.13 21.06 -33.15
N GLY A 252 23.33 20.53 -34.39
CA GLY A 252 24.01 21.18 -35.48
C GLY A 252 23.35 22.51 -35.85
N SER A 253 22.02 22.50 -36.06
CA SER A 253 21.28 23.73 -36.45
C SER A 253 21.26 24.82 -35.35
N MET A 254 21.33 24.39 -34.06
CA MET A 254 21.45 25.33 -32.93
C MET A 254 22.83 26.02 -32.90
N LEU A 255 23.88 25.25 -33.16
CA LEU A 255 25.25 25.73 -33.15
C LEU A 255 25.55 26.67 -34.32
N GLU A 256 24.93 26.46 -35.49
CA GLU A 256 25.02 27.38 -36.66
C GLU A 256 24.47 28.77 -36.37
N LYS A 257 23.44 28.88 -35.53
CA LYS A 257 22.80 30.15 -35.17
C LYS A 257 23.65 31.11 -34.31
N ARG A 258 24.84 30.69 -33.87
CA ARG A 258 25.79 31.45 -33.01
C ARG A 258 25.17 32.08 -31.74
N LYS A 259 23.99 31.62 -31.33
CA LYS A 259 23.26 32.09 -30.15
C LYS A 259 23.69 31.33 -28.89
N TRP A 260 24.25 30.15 -29.06
CA TRP A 260 24.50 29.20 -27.99
C TRP A 260 25.99 29.03 -27.72
N ASP A 261 26.40 29.14 -26.45
CA ASP A 261 27.73 28.79 -26.01
C ASP A 261 27.81 27.25 -25.81
N VAL A 262 28.65 26.60 -26.62
CA VAL A 262 28.84 25.16 -26.64
C VAL A 262 29.49 24.66 -25.34
N ASN A 263 30.21 25.51 -24.60
CA ASN A 263 30.85 25.21 -23.33
C ASN A 263 30.07 25.76 -22.12
N SER A 264 28.86 26.28 -22.32
CA SER A 264 28.02 26.71 -21.19
C SER A 264 27.80 25.56 -20.23
N THR A 265 27.67 25.84 -18.94
CA THR A 265 27.49 24.84 -17.89
C THR A 265 26.14 24.95 -17.22
N ASP A 266 25.54 23.81 -16.86
CA ASP A 266 24.39 23.74 -15.97
C ASP A 266 24.80 23.97 -14.50
N VAL A 267 23.84 23.93 -13.58
CA VAL A 267 24.08 24.13 -12.14
C VAL A 267 25.08 23.12 -11.53
N GLU A 268 25.21 21.94 -12.13
CA GLU A 268 26.18 20.92 -11.71
C GLU A 268 27.55 21.09 -12.39
N GLY A 269 27.69 22.09 -13.28
CA GLY A 269 28.90 22.31 -14.07
C GLY A 269 29.05 21.40 -15.30
N ASN A 270 28.02 20.62 -15.70
CA ASN A 270 28.10 19.81 -16.89
C ASN A 270 27.87 20.66 -18.14
N THR A 271 28.70 20.45 -19.15
CA THR A 271 28.54 21.04 -20.49
C THR A 271 27.57 20.22 -21.36
N PRO A 272 27.02 20.77 -22.47
CA PRO A 272 26.27 19.98 -23.43
C PRO A 272 27.05 18.74 -23.92
N PHE A 273 28.37 18.89 -24.09
CA PHE A 273 29.24 17.77 -24.47
C PHE A 273 29.30 16.68 -23.39
N ALA A 274 29.36 17.05 -22.10
CA ALA A 274 29.32 16.10 -21.00
C ALA A 274 28.01 15.30 -20.96
N TRP A 275 26.88 15.96 -21.22
CA TRP A 275 25.58 15.30 -21.34
C TRP A 275 25.50 14.32 -22.51
N THR A 276 26.05 14.71 -23.68
CA THR A 276 26.13 13.81 -24.85
C THR A 276 26.96 12.58 -24.56
N ALA A 277 28.11 12.76 -23.91
CA ALA A 277 29.01 11.66 -23.52
C ALA A 277 28.37 10.73 -22.47
N ARG A 278 27.68 11.31 -21.46
CA ARG A 278 26.94 10.59 -20.43
C ARG A 278 25.81 9.74 -21.01
N LYS A 279 25.16 10.19 -22.10
CA LYS A 279 24.05 9.49 -22.76
C LYS A 279 24.50 8.54 -23.88
N GLY A 280 25.76 8.55 -24.24
CA GLY A 280 26.33 7.65 -25.24
C GLY A 280 25.94 7.98 -26.69
N HIS A 281 25.66 9.24 -27.00
CA HIS A 281 25.26 9.65 -28.34
C HIS A 281 26.46 9.86 -29.24
N GLU A 282 26.97 8.78 -29.79
CA GLU A 282 28.23 8.73 -30.54
C GLU A 282 28.29 9.72 -31.70
N ASP A 283 27.24 9.87 -32.50
CA ASP A 283 27.22 10.76 -33.67
C ASP A 283 27.26 12.23 -33.23
N THR A 284 26.53 12.57 -32.16
CA THR A 284 26.57 13.94 -31.60
C THR A 284 27.93 14.22 -30.95
N VAL A 285 28.55 13.25 -30.27
CA VAL A 285 29.92 13.36 -29.75
C VAL A 285 30.90 13.63 -30.90
N MET A 286 30.82 12.89 -32.00
CA MET A 286 31.67 13.12 -33.17
C MET A 286 31.55 14.50 -33.76
N MET A 287 30.29 14.93 -33.97
CA MET A 287 30.00 16.29 -34.51
C MET A 287 30.56 17.39 -33.59
N LEU A 288 30.42 17.24 -32.26
CA LEU A 288 30.95 18.23 -31.31
C LEU A 288 32.48 18.21 -31.25
N LEU A 289 33.12 17.01 -31.34
CA LEU A 289 34.59 16.90 -31.37
C LEU A 289 35.27 17.44 -32.63
N GLU A 290 34.55 17.59 -33.74
CA GLU A 290 35.04 18.26 -34.96
C GLU A 290 35.16 19.78 -34.80
N ARG A 291 34.57 20.35 -33.78
CA ARG A 291 34.61 21.78 -33.49
C ARG A 291 35.85 22.15 -32.66
N PRO A 292 36.59 23.18 -33.03
CA PRO A 292 37.81 23.59 -32.31
C PRO A 292 37.48 24.33 -31.00
N ASP A 293 36.26 24.88 -30.86
CA ASP A 293 35.82 25.62 -29.69
C ASP A 293 35.24 24.71 -28.55
N VAL A 294 35.10 23.41 -28.79
CA VAL A 294 34.65 22.46 -27.78
C VAL A 294 35.83 21.97 -26.95
N ASN A 295 35.77 22.10 -25.64
CA ASN A 295 36.74 21.53 -24.73
C ASN A 295 36.23 20.14 -24.22
N PRO A 296 36.80 19.03 -24.70
CA PRO A 296 36.33 17.69 -24.37
C PRO A 296 36.72 17.23 -22.94
N ASP A 297 37.54 18.02 -22.22
CA ASP A 297 38.06 17.67 -20.90
C ASP A 297 37.54 18.60 -19.79
N THR A 298 36.46 19.38 -20.06
CA THR A 298 35.82 20.23 -19.06
C THR A 298 35.23 19.39 -17.96
N ALA A 299 35.68 19.62 -16.71
CA ALA A 299 35.16 18.93 -15.54
C ALA A 299 33.97 19.67 -14.95
N ASN A 300 32.98 18.91 -14.46
CA ASN A 300 31.85 19.46 -13.71
C ASN A 300 32.22 19.83 -12.24
N ALA A 301 31.25 20.26 -11.44
CA ALA A 301 31.44 20.62 -10.02
C ALA A 301 32.01 19.46 -9.14
N ASP A 302 31.78 18.23 -9.54
CA ASP A 302 32.38 17.04 -8.89
C ASP A 302 33.76 16.68 -9.42
N GLY A 303 34.30 17.45 -10.38
CA GLY A 303 35.56 17.15 -11.05
C GLY A 303 35.45 16.10 -12.14
N ARG A 304 34.23 15.66 -12.49
CA ARG A 304 33.99 14.62 -13.49
C ARG A 304 34.03 15.18 -14.91
N THR A 305 34.86 14.54 -15.73
CA THR A 305 34.98 14.88 -17.16
C THR A 305 34.00 14.09 -18.04
N PRO A 306 33.78 14.48 -19.29
CA PRO A 306 32.93 13.72 -20.23
C PRO A 306 33.36 12.27 -20.40
N VAL A 307 34.67 11.96 -20.42
CA VAL A 307 35.16 10.57 -20.51
C VAL A 307 34.83 9.77 -19.27
N MET A 308 34.86 10.37 -18.07
CA MET A 308 34.45 9.70 -16.83
C MET A 308 32.95 9.37 -16.85
N TRP A 309 32.10 10.27 -17.36
CA TRP A 309 30.68 10.01 -17.51
C TRP A 309 30.38 8.88 -18.50
N ALA A 310 31.06 8.91 -19.68
CA ALA A 310 30.95 7.86 -20.67
C ALA A 310 31.41 6.50 -20.12
N ALA A 311 32.48 6.50 -19.34
CA ALA A 311 33.04 5.31 -18.69
C ALA A 311 32.11 4.73 -17.63
N ALA A 312 31.58 5.56 -16.71
CA ALA A 312 30.61 5.16 -15.69
C ALA A 312 29.32 4.58 -16.30
N CYS A 313 28.82 5.17 -17.38
CA CYS A 313 27.62 4.71 -18.07
C CYS A 313 27.84 3.51 -19.01
N GLY A 314 29.10 3.18 -19.34
CA GLY A 314 29.47 2.03 -20.17
C GLY A 314 29.43 2.28 -21.68
N HIS A 315 29.52 3.53 -22.11
CA HIS A 315 29.45 3.94 -23.52
C HIS A 315 30.80 3.75 -24.24
N LYS A 316 31.11 2.48 -24.55
CA LYS A 316 32.36 2.07 -25.16
C LYS A 316 32.72 2.89 -26.40
N GLY A 317 31.80 3.09 -27.35
CA GLY A 317 32.05 3.82 -28.57
C GLY A 317 32.41 5.30 -28.34
N VAL A 318 31.78 5.97 -27.34
CA VAL A 318 32.16 7.32 -26.95
C VAL A 318 33.56 7.37 -26.36
N VAL A 319 33.89 6.44 -25.45
CA VAL A 319 35.24 6.35 -24.84
C VAL A 319 36.29 6.13 -25.93
N GLU A 320 36.06 5.21 -26.88
CA GLU A 320 36.97 4.97 -28.01
C GLU A 320 37.23 6.23 -28.86
N LYS A 321 36.20 7.06 -29.07
CA LYS A 321 36.35 8.31 -29.82
C LYS A 321 37.12 9.37 -29.02
N LEU A 322 36.87 9.50 -27.72
CA LEU A 322 37.61 10.40 -26.84
C LEU A 322 39.08 9.99 -26.70
N MET A 323 39.35 8.69 -26.62
CA MET A 323 40.74 8.14 -26.54
C MET A 323 41.59 8.43 -27.77
N LYS A 324 41.00 8.79 -28.91
CA LYS A 324 41.76 9.18 -30.14
C LYS A 324 42.27 10.61 -30.08
N ARG A 325 41.78 11.40 -29.11
CA ARG A 325 42.19 12.79 -28.92
C ARG A 325 43.36 12.85 -27.94
N THR A 326 44.36 13.69 -28.27
CA THR A 326 45.54 13.91 -27.43
C THR A 326 45.33 14.94 -26.30
N ASP A 327 44.25 15.73 -26.38
CA ASP A 327 43.89 16.75 -25.44
C ASP A 327 42.89 16.23 -24.36
N VAL A 328 42.54 14.97 -24.32
CA VAL A 328 41.71 14.32 -23.28
C VAL A 328 42.62 13.59 -22.30
N ASN A 329 42.52 14.00 -21.02
CA ASN A 329 43.25 13.34 -19.94
C ASN A 329 42.41 12.20 -19.35
N LEU A 330 42.81 10.96 -19.64
CA LEU A 330 42.12 9.74 -19.21
C LEU A 330 42.35 9.39 -17.73
N ASP A 331 43.47 9.87 -17.13
CA ASP A 331 43.82 9.66 -15.71
C ASP A 331 43.44 10.86 -14.82
N LYS A 332 42.66 11.81 -15.33
CA LYS A 332 42.12 12.91 -14.52
C LYS A 332 41.31 12.32 -13.38
N ARG A 333 41.41 12.96 -12.22
CA ARG A 333 40.73 12.50 -11.00
C ARG A 333 39.57 13.43 -10.67
N ASP A 334 38.41 12.86 -10.30
CA ASP A 334 37.29 13.63 -9.77
C ASP A 334 37.57 14.07 -8.31
N LYS A 335 36.66 14.79 -7.68
CA LYS A 335 36.81 15.26 -6.29
C LYS A 335 36.93 14.14 -5.26
N TYR A 336 36.59 12.91 -5.63
CA TYR A 336 36.74 11.71 -4.81
C TYR A 336 38.04 10.98 -5.07
N GLY A 337 38.82 11.40 -6.06
CA GLY A 337 40.04 10.76 -6.50
C GLY A 337 39.82 9.64 -7.53
N GLN A 338 38.62 9.48 -8.03
CA GLN A 338 38.28 8.43 -9.02
C GLN A 338 38.69 8.85 -10.43
N THR A 339 39.18 7.89 -11.24
CA THR A 339 39.48 8.04 -12.66
C THR A 339 38.36 7.42 -13.52
N ALA A 340 38.46 7.59 -14.85
CA ALA A 340 37.54 6.92 -15.77
C ALA A 340 37.58 5.40 -15.63
N LEU A 341 38.77 4.83 -15.38
CA LEU A 341 38.93 3.39 -15.14
C LEU A 341 38.31 2.96 -13.81
N SER A 342 38.49 3.75 -12.75
CA SER A 342 37.85 3.47 -11.44
C SER A 342 36.33 3.42 -11.55
N LEU A 343 35.74 4.42 -12.22
CA LEU A 343 34.28 4.49 -12.43
C LEU A 343 33.78 3.34 -13.31
N ALA A 344 34.49 2.99 -14.40
CA ALA A 344 34.11 1.84 -15.22
C ALA A 344 34.17 0.53 -14.43
N ALA A 345 35.13 0.39 -13.55
CA ALA A 345 35.30 -0.77 -12.67
C ALA A 345 34.21 -0.84 -11.60
N GLU A 346 33.87 0.28 -10.96
CA GLU A 346 32.79 0.41 -9.96
C GLU A 346 31.43 -0.03 -10.51
N TYR A 347 31.11 0.42 -11.74
CA TYR A 347 29.83 0.11 -12.37
C TYR A 347 29.83 -1.14 -13.26
N GLY A 348 30.90 -1.93 -13.25
CA GLY A 348 30.98 -3.20 -13.98
C GLY A 348 31.01 -3.07 -15.52
N ARG A 349 31.50 -1.95 -16.03
CA ARG A 349 31.49 -1.65 -17.47
C ARG A 349 32.61 -2.35 -18.23
N ARG A 350 32.55 -3.69 -18.28
CA ARG A 350 33.61 -4.53 -18.87
C ARG A 350 34.09 -4.04 -20.25
N GLY A 351 33.16 -3.73 -21.16
CA GLY A 351 33.55 -3.29 -22.52
C GLY A 351 34.34 -1.97 -22.55
N VAL A 352 34.20 -1.11 -21.54
CA VAL A 352 35.00 0.11 -21.36
C VAL A 352 36.33 -0.23 -20.71
N VAL A 353 36.31 -1.07 -19.66
CA VAL A 353 37.54 -1.53 -18.99
C VAL A 353 38.45 -2.21 -20.00
N ASP A 354 37.94 -3.11 -20.86
CA ASP A 354 38.71 -3.83 -21.89
C ASP A 354 39.47 -2.90 -22.86
N ILE A 355 38.96 -1.68 -23.11
CA ILE A 355 39.66 -0.72 -23.99
C ILE A 355 40.62 0.19 -23.23
N LEU A 356 40.27 0.58 -22.01
CA LEU A 356 41.12 1.43 -21.15
C LEU A 356 42.37 0.67 -20.70
N VAL A 357 42.23 -0.58 -20.27
CA VAL A 357 43.39 -1.39 -19.81
C VAL A 357 44.37 -1.76 -20.90
N LYS A 358 44.04 -1.65 -22.19
CA LYS A 358 44.97 -1.85 -23.32
C LYS A 358 45.93 -0.69 -23.51
N ARG A 359 45.65 0.46 -22.92
CA ARG A 359 46.52 1.63 -22.96
C ARG A 359 47.55 1.57 -21.84
N MET A 360 48.81 1.63 -22.19
CA MET A 360 49.91 1.57 -21.21
C MET A 360 50.18 2.90 -20.53
N ASP A 361 49.59 4.00 -21.01
CA ASP A 361 49.67 5.34 -20.41
C ASP A 361 48.62 5.56 -19.33
N ILE A 362 47.71 4.60 -19.09
CA ILE A 362 46.72 4.64 -18.00
C ILE A 362 47.24 3.84 -16.81
N ASP A 363 47.34 4.46 -15.65
CA ASP A 363 47.70 3.83 -14.39
C ASP A 363 46.56 3.00 -13.82
N PRO A 364 46.65 1.63 -13.82
CA PRO A 364 45.57 0.78 -13.33
C PRO A 364 45.53 0.72 -11.78
N ASN A 365 46.48 1.29 -11.06
CA ASN A 365 46.61 1.24 -9.60
C ASN A 365 46.28 2.59 -8.94
N THR A 366 45.72 3.53 -9.70
CA THR A 366 45.32 4.83 -9.14
C THR A 366 44.39 4.66 -7.95
N ILE A 367 44.73 5.27 -6.81
CA ILE A 367 43.94 5.21 -5.59
C ILE A 367 43.02 6.43 -5.46
N ASP A 368 41.79 6.23 -4.97
CA ASP A 368 40.92 7.29 -4.55
C ASP A 368 41.27 7.84 -3.16
N ARG A 369 40.51 8.79 -2.60
CA ARG A 369 40.75 9.33 -1.26
C ARG A 369 40.55 8.32 -0.12
N TYR A 370 39.95 7.16 -0.38
CA TYR A 370 39.80 6.06 0.55
C TYR A 370 40.81 4.95 0.35
N GLY A 371 41.81 5.15 -0.50
CA GLY A 371 42.86 4.15 -0.84
C GLY A 371 42.40 3.03 -1.77
N ARG A 372 41.22 3.15 -2.39
CA ARG A 372 40.64 2.10 -3.23
C ARG A 372 41.15 2.24 -4.67
N THR A 373 41.56 1.14 -5.26
CA THR A 373 41.97 1.02 -6.66
C THR A 373 40.79 0.63 -7.57
N PRO A 374 40.90 0.77 -8.90
CA PRO A 374 39.91 0.20 -9.84
C PRO A 374 39.63 -1.29 -9.56
N LEU A 375 40.64 -2.07 -9.20
CA LEU A 375 40.47 -3.48 -8.82
C LEU A 375 39.64 -3.62 -7.54
N SER A 376 39.92 -2.81 -6.51
CA SER A 376 39.09 -2.81 -5.26
C SER A 376 37.62 -2.53 -5.50
N TYR A 377 37.31 -1.59 -6.39
CA TYR A 377 35.92 -1.30 -6.80
C TYR A 377 35.24 -2.46 -7.52
N ALA A 378 35.93 -3.07 -8.52
CA ALA A 378 35.40 -4.21 -9.24
C ALA A 378 35.17 -5.42 -8.32
N VAL A 379 36.06 -5.62 -7.35
CA VAL A 379 35.99 -6.69 -6.36
C VAL A 379 34.83 -6.49 -5.39
N SER A 380 34.69 -5.31 -4.79
CA SER A 380 33.60 -5.03 -3.82
C SER A 380 32.21 -5.14 -4.43
N ASN A 381 32.07 -4.89 -5.73
CA ASN A 381 30.79 -5.04 -6.44
C ASN A 381 30.63 -6.41 -7.15
N GLY A 382 31.58 -7.34 -7.00
CA GLY A 382 31.52 -8.70 -7.58
C GLY A 382 31.55 -8.76 -9.10
N HIS A 383 32.17 -7.80 -9.76
CA HIS A 383 32.24 -7.70 -11.22
C HIS A 383 33.34 -8.62 -11.81
N GLU A 384 33.12 -9.95 -11.78
CA GLU A 384 34.09 -10.96 -12.23
C GLU A 384 34.74 -10.67 -13.58
N GLY A 385 33.93 -10.26 -14.58
CA GLY A 385 34.46 -9.96 -15.91
C GLY A 385 35.39 -8.75 -15.95
N VAL A 386 35.20 -7.77 -15.08
CA VAL A 386 36.08 -6.59 -14.92
C VAL A 386 37.33 -6.97 -14.14
N VAL A 387 37.16 -7.72 -13.04
CA VAL A 387 38.27 -8.24 -12.24
C VAL A 387 39.25 -9.03 -13.13
N LYS A 388 38.72 -9.93 -13.97
CA LYS A 388 39.53 -10.69 -14.93
C LYS A 388 40.33 -9.78 -15.87
N ALA A 389 39.64 -8.79 -16.48
CA ALA A 389 40.29 -7.87 -17.42
C ALA A 389 41.40 -7.02 -16.76
N LEU A 390 41.22 -6.61 -15.50
CA LEU A 390 42.24 -5.88 -14.75
C LEU A 390 43.42 -6.77 -14.37
N LEU A 391 43.15 -8.01 -13.91
CA LEU A 391 44.20 -8.98 -13.53
C LEU A 391 45.04 -9.50 -14.72
N GLU A 392 44.60 -9.34 -15.96
CA GLU A 392 45.37 -9.65 -17.17
C GLU A 392 46.52 -8.66 -17.39
N ARG A 393 46.52 -7.47 -16.76
CA ARG A 393 47.64 -6.53 -16.82
C ARG A 393 48.81 -6.98 -15.94
N VAL A 394 50.02 -6.80 -16.45
CA VAL A 394 51.26 -7.21 -15.75
C VAL A 394 51.65 -6.24 -14.63
N ASP A 395 51.23 -4.98 -14.73
CA ASP A 395 51.55 -3.89 -13.82
C ASP A 395 50.44 -3.63 -12.76
N ILE A 396 49.42 -4.52 -12.67
CA ILE A 396 48.39 -4.44 -11.61
C ILE A 396 48.97 -4.84 -10.24
N GLU A 397 48.63 -4.07 -9.21
CA GLU A 397 48.97 -4.34 -7.81
C GLU A 397 47.76 -4.91 -7.07
N PRO A 398 47.60 -6.26 -7.00
CA PRO A 398 46.38 -6.87 -6.49
C PRO A 398 46.22 -6.82 -4.95
N ASP A 399 47.28 -6.47 -4.20
CA ASP A 399 47.32 -6.41 -2.75
C ASP A 399 47.32 -4.96 -2.20
N THR A 400 47.02 -3.95 -3.03
CA THR A 400 46.91 -2.55 -2.60
C THR A 400 45.80 -2.43 -1.52
N ARG A 401 46.15 -1.80 -0.39
CA ARG A 401 45.27 -1.68 0.78
C ARG A 401 44.49 -0.39 0.72
N ASP A 402 43.20 -0.47 1.09
CA ASP A 402 42.37 0.72 1.32
C ASP A 402 42.66 1.40 2.67
N ALA A 403 41.97 2.49 2.98
CA ALA A 403 42.11 3.24 4.23
C ALA A 403 41.83 2.40 5.50
N ASN A 404 41.11 1.29 5.40
CA ASN A 404 40.85 0.33 6.47
C ASN A 404 41.89 -0.80 6.51
N GLY A 405 42.89 -0.79 5.62
CA GLY A 405 43.88 -1.84 5.46
C GLY A 405 43.38 -3.08 4.73
N LEU A 406 42.17 -3.03 4.14
CA LEU A 406 41.61 -4.15 3.40
C LEU A 406 42.25 -4.26 2.02
N THR A 407 42.72 -5.48 1.68
CA THR A 407 43.13 -5.82 0.31
C THR A 407 41.91 -6.21 -0.52
N PRO A 408 41.99 -6.21 -1.88
CA PRO A 408 40.94 -6.75 -2.73
C PRO A 408 40.50 -8.16 -2.31
N LEU A 409 41.43 -9.04 -1.96
CA LEU A 409 41.11 -10.39 -1.47
C LEU A 409 40.31 -10.34 -0.14
N SER A 410 40.70 -9.45 0.78
CA SER A 410 39.96 -9.25 2.05
C SER A 410 38.52 -8.78 1.81
N GLN A 411 38.33 -7.85 0.88
CA GLN A 411 37.03 -7.35 0.50
C GLN A 411 36.15 -8.43 -0.16
N ALA A 412 36.73 -9.16 -1.16
CA ALA A 412 36.03 -10.28 -1.81
C ALA A 412 35.62 -11.37 -0.81
N ALA A 413 36.47 -11.60 0.18
CA ALA A 413 36.21 -12.57 1.24
C ALA A 413 35.13 -12.15 2.19
N TRP A 414 35.02 -10.86 2.51
CA TRP A 414 33.94 -10.27 3.31
C TRP A 414 32.61 -10.33 2.56
N ASP A 415 32.59 -9.91 1.29
CA ASP A 415 31.35 -9.83 0.49
C ASP A 415 30.91 -11.20 -0.07
N GLY A 416 31.78 -12.21 0.00
CA GLY A 416 31.46 -13.60 -0.39
C GLY A 416 31.50 -13.85 -1.90
N HIS A 417 32.25 -13.08 -2.65
CA HIS A 417 32.39 -13.21 -4.11
C HIS A 417 33.31 -14.37 -4.50
N GLU A 418 32.79 -15.60 -4.52
CA GLU A 418 33.56 -16.85 -4.73
C GLU A 418 34.38 -16.83 -6.01
N GLY A 419 33.81 -16.43 -7.16
CA GLY A 419 34.50 -16.35 -8.44
C GLY A 419 35.68 -15.36 -8.43
N VAL A 420 35.48 -14.21 -7.76
CA VAL A 420 36.56 -13.20 -7.60
C VAL A 420 37.68 -13.72 -6.70
N VAL A 421 37.34 -14.36 -5.57
CA VAL A 421 38.32 -14.97 -4.66
C VAL A 421 39.17 -16.01 -5.40
N MET A 422 38.56 -16.85 -6.23
CA MET A 422 39.25 -17.85 -7.03
C MET A 422 40.27 -17.19 -7.98
N MET A 423 39.84 -16.18 -8.75
CA MET A 423 40.71 -15.46 -9.67
C MET A 423 41.87 -14.76 -8.97
N LEU A 424 41.67 -14.15 -7.82
CA LEU A 424 42.72 -13.53 -7.03
C LEU A 424 43.73 -14.57 -6.48
N LEU A 425 43.23 -15.70 -5.99
CA LEU A 425 44.06 -16.79 -5.46
C LEU A 425 44.86 -17.57 -6.54
N GLU A 426 44.49 -17.47 -7.81
CA GLU A 426 45.29 -18.03 -8.95
C GLU A 426 46.56 -17.25 -9.18
N ARG A 427 46.67 -16.00 -8.77
CA ARG A 427 47.86 -15.18 -8.89
C ARG A 427 48.85 -15.47 -7.76
N ALA A 428 50.14 -15.58 -8.11
CA ALA A 428 51.21 -15.89 -7.18
C ALA A 428 51.62 -14.69 -6.30
N ASP A 429 51.30 -13.46 -6.74
CA ASP A 429 51.63 -12.20 -6.06
C ASP A 429 50.55 -11.73 -5.06
N VAL A 430 49.45 -12.47 -4.92
CA VAL A 430 48.38 -12.18 -3.91
C VAL A 430 48.74 -12.91 -2.60
N ASN A 431 48.85 -12.13 -1.49
CA ASN A 431 49.06 -12.69 -0.16
C ASN A 431 47.72 -12.97 0.56
N PRO A 432 47.34 -14.24 0.75
CA PRO A 432 46.05 -14.60 1.35
C PRO A 432 45.99 -14.37 2.87
N ASN A 433 47.09 -13.98 3.52
CA ASN A 433 47.20 -13.78 4.97
C ASN A 433 47.29 -12.30 5.37
N THR A 434 47.17 -11.37 4.45
CA THR A 434 47.27 -9.94 4.72
C THR A 434 46.16 -9.50 5.70
N ALA A 435 46.54 -9.00 6.86
CA ALA A 435 45.61 -8.52 7.87
C ALA A 435 45.26 -7.02 7.68
N ASP A 436 44.02 -6.65 7.92
CA ASP A 436 43.56 -5.24 7.98
C ASP A 436 44.09 -4.51 9.24
N ILE A 437 43.70 -3.23 9.43
CA ILE A 437 44.11 -2.44 10.60
C ILE A 437 43.61 -3.02 11.94
N TYR A 438 42.59 -3.89 11.93
CA TYR A 438 42.06 -4.58 13.11
C TYR A 438 42.66 -5.98 13.30
N GLY A 439 43.66 -6.37 12.51
CA GLY A 439 44.28 -7.69 12.56
C GLY A 439 43.46 -8.81 11.91
N ARG A 440 42.39 -8.45 11.13
CA ARG A 440 41.49 -9.44 10.50
C ARG A 440 42.08 -9.84 9.14
N THR A 441 42.27 -11.13 8.94
CA THR A 441 42.71 -11.74 7.65
C THR A 441 41.51 -12.00 6.72
N PRO A 442 41.70 -12.17 5.39
CA PRO A 442 40.65 -12.57 4.47
C PRO A 442 39.83 -13.77 4.97
N LEU A 443 40.50 -14.77 5.55
CA LEU A 443 39.83 -15.93 6.11
C LEU A 443 38.94 -15.55 7.33
N SER A 444 39.44 -14.73 8.27
CA SER A 444 38.67 -14.31 9.42
C SER A 444 37.46 -13.43 9.05
N LEU A 445 37.60 -12.63 7.99
CA LEU A 445 36.51 -11.82 7.43
C LEU A 445 35.45 -12.69 6.76
N ALA A 446 35.86 -13.68 5.93
CA ALA A 446 34.94 -14.65 5.33
C ALA A 446 34.20 -15.47 6.40
N VAL A 447 34.91 -15.83 7.50
CA VAL A 447 34.29 -16.49 8.67
C VAL A 447 33.25 -15.59 9.33
N ALA A 448 33.62 -14.36 9.67
CA ALA A 448 32.72 -13.40 10.34
C ALA A 448 31.44 -13.12 9.53
N ASN A 449 31.58 -13.03 8.21
CA ASN A 449 30.42 -12.78 7.31
C ASN A 449 29.78 -14.07 6.75
N ARG A 450 30.20 -15.25 7.26
CA ARG A 450 29.58 -16.52 6.95
C ARG A 450 29.67 -16.93 5.45
N CYS A 451 30.72 -16.52 4.75
CA CYS A 451 30.95 -16.80 3.33
C CYS A 451 31.64 -18.19 3.15
N HIS A 452 30.85 -19.25 3.19
CA HIS A 452 31.32 -20.66 3.30
C HIS A 452 32.18 -21.14 2.15
N GLY A 453 31.81 -20.82 0.90
CA GLY A 453 32.60 -21.21 -0.29
C GLY A 453 33.99 -20.55 -0.29
N VAL A 454 34.02 -19.25 0.08
CA VAL A 454 35.28 -18.51 0.20
C VAL A 454 36.19 -19.10 1.27
N VAL A 455 35.63 -19.47 2.42
CA VAL A 455 36.38 -20.13 3.50
C VAL A 455 37.04 -21.44 3.00
N MET A 456 36.31 -22.24 2.21
CA MET A 456 36.83 -23.47 1.62
C MET A 456 38.00 -23.20 0.68
N MET A 457 37.87 -22.18 -0.21
CA MET A 457 38.92 -21.81 -1.18
C MET A 457 40.22 -21.36 -0.48
N LEU A 458 40.08 -20.47 0.52
CA LEU A 458 41.25 -19.98 1.30
C LEU A 458 41.97 -21.10 2.03
N ARG A 459 41.25 -22.14 2.51
CA ARG A 459 41.86 -23.31 3.19
C ARG A 459 42.59 -24.25 2.24
N LEU A 460 42.09 -24.46 1.01
CA LEU A 460 42.73 -25.31 0.00
C LEU A 460 44.11 -24.79 -0.39
N LYS A 461 44.33 -23.46 -0.31
CA LYS A 461 45.61 -22.79 -0.58
C LYS A 461 46.59 -22.75 0.59
N ARG A 462 46.39 -23.55 1.69
CA ARG A 462 47.27 -23.68 2.86
C ARG A 462 47.51 -22.35 3.60
N VAL A 463 46.43 -21.73 4.02
CA VAL A 463 46.48 -20.57 4.92
C VAL A 463 46.58 -21.08 6.37
N ASP A 464 47.61 -20.66 7.14
CA ASP A 464 47.80 -21.04 8.55
C ASP A 464 46.65 -20.57 9.43
N ILE A 465 45.96 -21.49 10.12
CA ILE A 465 44.75 -21.24 10.91
C ILE A 465 44.90 -21.78 12.33
N ASN A 466 44.37 -21.00 13.32
CA ASN A 466 44.23 -21.48 14.69
C ASN A 466 43.20 -22.63 14.78
N PRO A 467 43.61 -23.85 15.27
CA PRO A 467 42.75 -25.04 15.26
C PRO A 467 41.43 -24.92 16.02
N GLN A 468 41.43 -24.16 17.13
CA GLN A 468 40.27 -24.06 18.04
C GLN A 468 39.12 -23.21 17.48
N ALA A 469 39.45 -22.14 16.72
CA ALA A 469 38.42 -21.31 16.05
C ALA A 469 37.72 -22.09 14.88
N MET A 470 38.39 -23.11 14.38
CA MET A 470 37.92 -23.94 13.27
C MET A 470 36.89 -24.98 13.66
N GLU A 471 36.94 -25.54 14.88
CA GLU A 471 36.00 -26.58 15.28
C GLU A 471 34.59 -26.03 15.47
N ASN A 472 34.42 -24.92 16.17
CA ASN A 472 33.13 -24.24 16.33
C ASN A 472 32.56 -23.75 14.98
N TYR A 473 33.45 -23.48 14.02
CA TYR A 473 33.08 -22.96 12.73
C TYR A 473 32.65 -24.08 11.73
N ARG A 474 33.31 -25.25 11.75
CA ARG A 474 32.92 -26.45 10.97
C ARG A 474 31.46 -26.84 11.29
N GLN A 475 31.10 -26.74 12.54
CA GLN A 475 29.79 -27.08 13.08
C GLN A 475 28.71 -26.14 12.52
N THR A 476 28.99 -24.82 12.52
CA THR A 476 28.06 -23.81 11.97
C THR A 476 27.88 -23.92 10.45
N ILE A 477 28.93 -24.36 9.72
CA ILE A 477 28.89 -24.53 8.26
C ILE A 477 27.92 -25.65 7.85
N LEU A 478 27.97 -26.80 8.51
CA LEU A 478 27.12 -27.93 8.14
C LEU A 478 25.64 -27.59 8.30
N VAL A 479 25.26 -26.94 9.42
CA VAL A 479 23.88 -26.48 9.65
C VAL A 479 23.41 -25.50 8.57
N LYS A 480 24.26 -24.55 8.21
CA LYS A 480 23.92 -23.55 7.20
C LYS A 480 23.86 -24.13 5.79
N ALA A 481 24.86 -24.93 5.40
CA ALA A 481 24.89 -25.61 4.09
C ALA A 481 23.68 -26.52 3.90
N ALA A 482 23.28 -27.24 4.97
CA ALA A 482 22.10 -28.09 4.95
C ALA A 482 20.81 -27.27 4.80
N GLY A 483 20.70 -26.13 5.51
CA GLY A 483 19.55 -25.22 5.39
C GLY A 483 19.49 -24.43 4.09
N GLU A 484 20.62 -24.24 3.37
CA GLU A 484 20.68 -23.56 2.08
C GLU A 484 20.60 -24.49 0.86
N GLY A 485 20.57 -25.82 1.07
CA GLY A 485 20.44 -26.78 -0.02
C GLY A 485 21.74 -27.00 -0.81
N ARG A 486 22.89 -26.85 -0.16
CA ARG A 486 24.21 -27.00 -0.82
C ARG A 486 24.72 -28.45 -0.75
N ASP A 487 24.12 -29.34 -1.56
CA ASP A 487 24.37 -30.79 -1.54
C ASP A 487 25.84 -31.16 -1.59
N GLY A 488 26.62 -30.52 -2.46
CA GLY A 488 28.06 -30.80 -2.62
C GLY A 488 28.88 -30.46 -1.36
N VAL A 489 28.54 -29.37 -0.69
CA VAL A 489 29.23 -28.95 0.57
C VAL A 489 28.88 -29.89 1.71
N VAL A 490 27.58 -30.24 1.83
CA VAL A 490 27.09 -31.19 2.86
C VAL A 490 27.77 -32.56 2.66
N LYS A 491 27.79 -33.08 1.43
CA LYS A 491 28.43 -34.35 1.10
C LYS A 491 29.91 -34.37 1.51
N MET A 492 30.68 -33.36 1.10
CA MET A 492 32.12 -33.22 1.42
C MET A 492 32.39 -33.13 2.94
N LEU A 493 31.47 -32.47 3.70
CA LEU A 493 31.61 -32.36 5.15
C LEU A 493 31.29 -33.69 5.84
N LEU A 494 30.27 -34.41 5.34
CA LEU A 494 29.83 -35.72 5.91
C LEU A 494 30.78 -36.86 5.58
N GLU A 495 31.62 -36.78 4.52
CA GLU A 495 32.67 -37.72 4.21
C GLU A 495 33.84 -37.68 5.22
N ARG A 496 33.89 -36.68 6.10
CA ARG A 496 34.86 -36.57 7.17
C ARG A 496 34.35 -37.11 8.47
N GLU A 497 35.05 -38.07 9.04
CA GLU A 497 34.65 -38.74 10.31
C GLU A 497 34.64 -37.78 11.51
N GLU A 498 35.46 -36.71 11.46
CA GLU A 498 35.59 -35.70 12.53
C GLU A 498 34.38 -34.76 12.64
N VAL A 499 33.52 -34.68 11.63
CA VAL A 499 32.36 -33.74 11.62
C VAL A 499 31.18 -34.36 12.32
N ASN A 500 30.74 -33.75 13.43
CA ASN A 500 29.54 -34.18 14.15
C ASN A 500 28.28 -33.70 13.40
N PRO A 501 27.44 -34.63 12.86
CA PRO A 501 26.25 -34.23 12.08
C PRO A 501 25.07 -33.73 12.94
N ASN A 502 25.19 -33.77 14.27
CA ASN A 502 24.16 -33.33 15.22
C ASN A 502 24.46 -31.95 15.84
N THR A 503 25.45 -31.24 15.32
CA THR A 503 25.78 -29.92 15.83
C THR A 503 24.61 -28.95 15.69
N MET A 504 24.46 -28.07 16.69
CA MET A 504 23.38 -27.07 16.73
C MET A 504 23.96 -25.67 16.52
N ASN A 505 23.21 -24.82 15.80
CA ASN A 505 23.51 -23.38 15.74
C ASN A 505 22.98 -22.67 17.01
N GLU A 506 23.14 -21.34 17.05
CA GLU A 506 22.67 -20.49 18.16
C GLU A 506 21.16 -20.59 18.45
N HIS A 507 20.36 -21.10 17.49
CA HIS A 507 18.90 -21.33 17.62
C HIS A 507 18.56 -22.80 17.91
N GLY A 508 19.53 -23.61 18.29
CA GLY A 508 19.32 -25.05 18.53
C GLY A 508 19.03 -25.88 17.27
N GLN A 509 19.22 -25.34 16.07
CA GLN A 509 18.92 -26.06 14.83
C GLN A 509 20.06 -26.97 14.41
N THR A 510 19.75 -28.26 14.20
CA THR A 510 20.66 -29.24 13.61
C THR A 510 20.67 -29.15 12.06
N PRO A 511 21.69 -29.69 11.36
CA PRO A 511 21.70 -29.80 9.91
C PRO A 511 20.44 -30.46 9.35
N LEU A 512 20.00 -31.56 9.97
CA LEU A 512 18.78 -32.29 9.56
C LEU A 512 17.53 -31.42 9.71
N LEU A 513 17.40 -30.70 10.81
CA LEU A 513 16.27 -29.78 11.03
C LEU A 513 16.29 -28.65 10.02
N GLY A 514 17.45 -28.07 9.71
CA GLY A 514 17.61 -27.03 8.71
C GLY A 514 17.20 -27.50 7.30
N ALA A 515 17.65 -28.66 6.88
CA ALA A 515 17.31 -29.30 5.60
C ALA A 515 15.81 -29.67 5.53
N ALA A 516 15.27 -30.25 6.62
CA ALA A 516 13.88 -30.64 6.70
C ALA A 516 12.92 -29.44 6.62
N ARG A 517 13.23 -28.33 7.28
CA ARG A 517 12.46 -27.08 7.22
C ARG A 517 12.39 -26.49 5.81
N LYS A 518 13.43 -26.68 5.00
CA LYS A 518 13.53 -26.12 3.64
C LYS A 518 13.19 -27.12 2.53
N GLY A 519 12.92 -28.38 2.88
CA GLY A 519 12.53 -29.41 1.93
C GLY A 519 13.67 -29.95 1.06
N HIS A 520 14.92 -29.88 1.55
CA HIS A 520 16.08 -30.36 0.78
C HIS A 520 16.20 -31.89 0.88
N GLU A 521 15.39 -32.64 0.11
CA GLU A 521 15.29 -34.10 0.14
C GLU A 521 16.65 -34.80 -0.04
N GLY A 522 17.51 -34.33 -0.98
CA GLY A 522 18.84 -34.90 -1.18
C GLY A 522 19.72 -34.84 0.06
N ILE A 523 19.69 -33.72 0.76
CA ILE A 523 20.48 -33.51 2.00
C ILE A 523 19.88 -34.31 3.14
N VAL A 524 18.55 -34.33 3.29
CA VAL A 524 17.87 -35.15 4.31
C VAL A 524 18.25 -36.61 4.13
N LYS A 525 18.24 -37.11 2.88
CA LYS A 525 18.66 -38.49 2.57
C LYS A 525 20.11 -38.75 2.97
N MET A 526 21.05 -37.87 2.56
CA MET A 526 22.47 -38.00 2.92
C MET A 526 22.71 -38.00 4.44
N LEU A 527 22.03 -37.13 5.15
CA LEU A 527 22.12 -37.08 6.62
C LEU A 527 21.55 -38.34 7.28
N LEU A 528 20.38 -38.83 6.80
CA LEU A 528 19.77 -40.05 7.34
C LEU A 528 20.50 -41.33 6.97
N GLU A 529 21.36 -41.38 5.98
CA GLU A 529 22.24 -42.54 5.67
C GLU A 529 23.33 -42.72 6.72
N ARG A 530 23.67 -41.69 7.50
CA ARG A 530 24.58 -41.79 8.64
C ARG A 530 23.89 -42.36 9.87
N VAL A 531 24.49 -43.28 10.56
CA VAL A 531 23.96 -43.97 11.77
C VAL A 531 24.00 -43.08 13.03
N ASP A 532 24.89 -42.11 13.06
CA ASP A 532 25.12 -41.22 14.19
C ASP A 532 24.25 -39.95 14.16
N VAL A 533 23.40 -39.75 13.13
CA VAL A 533 22.45 -38.64 13.07
C VAL A 533 21.25 -38.91 13.98
N ASN A 534 20.93 -37.93 14.86
CA ASN A 534 19.72 -37.97 15.67
C ASN A 534 18.55 -37.31 14.88
N PRO A 535 17.59 -38.12 14.38
CA PRO A 535 16.50 -37.60 13.58
C PRO A 535 15.38 -36.90 14.40
N ASN A 536 15.46 -37.01 15.75
CA ASN A 536 14.50 -36.42 16.68
C ASN A 536 15.04 -35.16 17.39
N ALA A 537 16.22 -34.68 17.07
CA ALA A 537 16.83 -33.53 17.76
C ALA A 537 15.98 -32.26 17.60
N PRO A 538 15.39 -31.74 18.71
CA PRO A 538 14.56 -30.52 18.62
C PRO A 538 15.42 -29.25 18.64
N ASN A 539 14.85 -28.16 18.13
CA ASN A 539 15.39 -26.82 18.34
C ASN A 539 14.97 -26.23 19.71
N GLU A 540 15.30 -25.00 19.97
CA GLU A 540 14.94 -24.29 21.22
C GLU A 540 13.43 -24.17 21.48
N HIS A 541 12.57 -24.29 20.44
CA HIS A 541 11.12 -24.33 20.56
C HIS A 541 10.56 -25.77 20.72
N GLY A 542 11.42 -26.79 20.83
CA GLY A 542 11.01 -28.18 20.88
C GLY A 542 10.60 -28.78 19.54
N GLU A 543 10.77 -28.07 18.44
CA GLU A 543 10.38 -28.51 17.10
C GLU A 543 11.38 -29.52 16.54
N THR A 544 10.89 -30.69 16.17
CA THR A 544 11.69 -31.74 15.54
C THR A 544 11.80 -31.54 14.03
N PRO A 545 12.76 -32.22 13.32
CA PRO A 545 12.79 -32.23 11.85
C PRO A 545 11.46 -32.63 11.21
N LEU A 546 10.77 -33.65 11.79
CA LEU A 546 9.45 -34.08 11.30
C LEU A 546 8.39 -32.99 11.47
N PHE A 547 8.36 -32.31 12.65
CA PHE A 547 7.44 -31.18 12.85
C PHE A 547 7.66 -30.07 11.81
N ARG A 548 8.91 -29.66 11.61
CA ARG A 548 9.19 -28.57 10.66
C ARG A 548 8.91 -28.95 9.20
N ALA A 549 9.22 -30.18 8.78
CA ALA A 549 8.87 -30.68 7.46
C ALA A 549 7.35 -30.72 7.24
N ALA A 550 6.59 -31.13 8.26
CA ALA A 550 5.13 -31.19 8.23
C ALA A 550 4.51 -29.78 8.18
N PHE A 551 5.02 -28.85 9.00
CA PHE A 551 4.55 -27.47 9.07
C PHE A 551 4.79 -26.67 7.76
N GLU A 552 5.91 -26.94 7.07
CA GLU A 552 6.25 -26.31 5.80
C GLU A 552 5.69 -27.08 4.57
N GLY A 553 5.12 -28.28 4.76
CA GLY A 553 4.45 -29.04 3.72
C GLY A 553 5.37 -29.90 2.83
N HIS A 554 6.53 -30.27 3.30
CA HIS A 554 7.53 -31.02 2.52
C HIS A 554 7.22 -32.52 2.54
N GLU A 555 6.34 -32.98 1.64
CA GLU A 555 5.84 -34.35 1.55
C GLU A 555 6.94 -35.42 1.49
N GLY A 556 7.93 -35.23 0.61
CA GLY A 556 9.04 -36.17 0.43
C GLY A 556 9.90 -36.32 1.69
N VAL A 557 10.19 -35.19 2.37
CA VAL A 557 10.95 -35.21 3.62
C VAL A 557 10.14 -35.90 4.74
N VAL A 558 8.85 -35.63 4.85
CA VAL A 558 7.96 -36.27 5.83
C VAL A 558 7.95 -37.79 5.64
N LYS A 559 7.82 -38.28 4.38
CA LYS A 559 7.88 -39.73 4.07
C LYS A 559 9.23 -40.34 4.49
N MET A 560 10.34 -39.75 4.10
CA MET A 560 11.69 -40.24 4.44
C MET A 560 11.93 -40.32 5.95
N LEU A 561 11.44 -39.33 6.69
CA LEU A 561 11.54 -39.33 8.15
C LEU A 561 10.65 -40.43 8.76
N LEU A 562 9.40 -40.59 8.34
CA LEU A 562 8.46 -41.59 8.86
C LEU A 562 8.80 -43.04 8.49
N GLU A 563 9.64 -43.27 7.48
CA GLU A 563 10.22 -44.59 7.16
C GLU A 563 11.21 -45.06 8.23
N ARG A 564 11.66 -44.22 9.14
CA ARG A 564 12.56 -44.56 10.24
C ARG A 564 11.77 -45.04 11.47
N ASN A 565 12.06 -46.23 11.96
CA ASN A 565 11.36 -46.87 13.10
C ASN A 565 11.54 -46.13 14.43
N ASN A 566 12.53 -45.26 14.55
CA ASN A 566 12.84 -44.51 15.77
C ASN A 566 12.25 -43.09 15.82
N ILE A 567 11.35 -42.74 14.87
CA ILE A 567 10.66 -41.45 14.87
C ILE A 567 9.24 -41.64 15.44
N ASN A 568 8.92 -40.85 16.48
CA ASN A 568 7.56 -40.76 17.00
C ASN A 568 6.79 -39.65 16.26
N PRO A 569 5.73 -39.99 15.47
CA PRO A 569 4.96 -39.04 14.72
C PRO A 569 4.13 -38.06 15.56
N ASN A 570 3.97 -38.37 16.87
CA ASN A 570 3.18 -37.55 17.81
C ASN A 570 4.04 -36.65 18.72
N THR A 571 5.35 -36.54 18.46
CA THR A 571 6.23 -35.69 19.27
C THR A 571 5.81 -34.20 19.15
N ALA A 572 5.31 -33.65 20.23
CA ALA A 572 4.88 -32.26 20.31
C ALA A 572 6.07 -31.31 20.57
N ASN A 573 5.96 -30.10 20.06
CA ASN A 573 6.87 -28.99 20.38
C ASN A 573 6.56 -28.41 21.79
N LYS A 574 7.23 -27.33 22.20
CA LYS A 574 7.00 -26.68 23.51
C LYS A 574 5.61 -26.06 23.66
N TYR A 575 4.86 -25.90 22.61
CA TYR A 575 3.48 -25.40 22.60
C TYR A 575 2.44 -26.54 22.51
N GLY A 576 2.84 -27.78 22.73
CA GLY A 576 1.95 -28.94 22.63
C GLY A 576 1.60 -29.38 21.20
N GLN A 577 2.11 -28.66 20.17
CA GLN A 577 1.73 -28.88 18.78
C GLN A 577 2.45 -30.09 18.20
N THR A 578 1.69 -31.05 17.67
CA THR A 578 2.20 -32.22 16.96
C THR A 578 2.51 -31.92 15.49
N PRO A 579 3.29 -32.77 14.78
CA PRO A 579 3.50 -32.61 13.31
C PRO A 579 2.19 -32.58 12.50
N LEU A 580 1.18 -33.41 12.89
CA LEU A 580 -0.15 -33.36 12.26
C LEU A 580 -0.86 -32.01 12.51
N PHE A 581 -0.77 -31.49 13.75
CA PHE A 581 -1.30 -30.14 14.05
C PHE A 581 -0.67 -29.09 13.17
N GLY A 582 0.67 -29.12 13.03
CA GLY A 582 1.40 -28.18 12.19
C GLY A 582 0.99 -28.24 10.71
N ALA A 583 0.83 -29.44 10.16
CA ALA A 583 0.37 -29.66 8.79
C ALA A 583 -1.09 -29.21 8.59
N ALA A 584 -1.96 -29.46 9.57
CA ALA A 584 -3.36 -29.04 9.56
C ALA A 584 -3.49 -27.52 9.65
N TRP A 585 -2.69 -26.86 10.47
CA TRP A 585 -2.63 -25.40 10.56
C TRP A 585 -2.29 -24.72 9.24
N LYS A 586 -1.36 -25.32 8.47
CA LYS A 586 -0.91 -24.73 7.18
C LYS A 586 -1.68 -25.24 5.96
N GLY A 587 -2.62 -26.15 6.15
CA GLY A 587 -3.45 -26.67 5.07
C GLY A 587 -2.75 -27.66 4.13
N HIS A 588 -1.72 -28.34 4.61
CA HIS A 588 -0.94 -29.24 3.76
C HIS A 588 -1.62 -30.61 3.61
N GLU A 589 -2.64 -30.69 2.75
CA GLU A 589 -3.49 -31.88 2.55
C GLU A 589 -2.71 -33.19 2.35
N ARG A 590 -1.66 -33.15 1.49
CA ARG A 590 -0.88 -34.35 1.18
C ARG A 590 -0.10 -34.87 2.40
N VAL A 591 0.41 -33.94 3.20
CA VAL A 591 1.13 -34.27 4.45
C VAL A 591 0.15 -34.77 5.50
N VAL A 592 -1.01 -34.13 5.67
CA VAL A 592 -2.07 -34.59 6.56
C VAL A 592 -2.51 -36.00 6.20
N LYS A 593 -2.69 -36.31 4.91
CA LYS A 593 -3.05 -37.64 4.42
C LYS A 593 -2.02 -38.73 4.86
N ILE A 594 -0.71 -38.43 4.73
CA ILE A 594 0.36 -39.35 5.16
C ILE A 594 0.24 -39.69 6.66
N PHE A 595 -0.04 -38.66 7.49
CA PHE A 595 -0.23 -38.89 8.93
C PHE A 595 -1.50 -39.69 9.23
N LEU A 596 -2.62 -39.39 8.58
CA LEU A 596 -3.91 -40.04 8.82
C LEU A 596 -3.98 -41.48 8.29
N GLU A 597 -3.14 -41.90 7.36
CA GLU A 597 -2.96 -43.28 6.91
C GLU A 597 -2.24 -44.14 7.95
N ARG A 598 -1.61 -43.54 8.95
CA ARG A 598 -0.92 -44.24 10.02
C ARG A 598 -1.85 -44.48 11.21
N VAL A 599 -1.74 -45.69 11.81
CA VAL A 599 -2.54 -46.08 12.98
C VAL A 599 -1.98 -45.55 14.30
N ASP A 600 -0.70 -45.21 14.33
CA ASP A 600 0.00 -44.70 15.50
C ASP A 600 -0.07 -43.16 15.66
N VAL A 601 -0.79 -42.45 14.77
CA VAL A 601 -1.02 -40.99 14.84
C VAL A 601 -2.38 -40.74 15.50
N ASP A 602 -2.36 -39.92 16.57
CA ASP A 602 -3.59 -39.46 17.22
C ASP A 602 -4.05 -38.15 16.62
N PRO A 603 -5.20 -38.12 15.91
CA PRO A 603 -5.69 -36.90 15.25
C PRO A 603 -6.34 -35.88 16.20
N ASN A 604 -6.52 -36.22 17.48
CA ASN A 604 -7.19 -35.40 18.47
C ASN A 604 -6.22 -34.72 19.47
N THR A 605 -4.91 -34.98 19.37
CA THR A 605 -3.94 -34.40 20.31
C THR A 605 -4.01 -32.87 20.28
N PRO A 606 -4.40 -32.23 21.40
CA PRO A 606 -4.49 -30.78 21.47
C PRO A 606 -3.11 -30.15 21.70
N ASP A 607 -2.98 -28.90 21.40
CA ASP A 607 -1.86 -28.04 21.81
C ASP A 607 -2.04 -27.56 23.28
N GLU A 608 -1.13 -26.68 23.77
CA GLU A 608 -1.21 -26.13 25.15
C GLU A 608 -2.47 -25.30 25.40
N ASP A 609 -3.10 -24.74 24.37
CA ASP A 609 -4.37 -24.00 24.47
C ASP A 609 -5.59 -24.94 24.38
N GLY A 610 -5.39 -26.23 24.25
CA GLY A 610 -6.43 -27.23 24.05
C GLY A 610 -6.99 -27.30 22.61
N GLU A 611 -6.34 -26.62 21.64
CA GLU A 611 -6.79 -26.60 20.29
C GLU A 611 -6.40 -27.89 19.53
N THR A 612 -7.36 -28.53 18.88
CA THR A 612 -7.12 -29.74 18.09
C THR A 612 -6.74 -29.41 16.64
N PRO A 613 -6.10 -30.33 15.88
CA PRO A 613 -5.85 -30.19 14.46
C PRO A 613 -7.10 -29.81 13.65
N LEU A 614 -8.27 -30.38 13.97
CA LEU A 614 -9.55 -30.06 13.33
C LEU A 614 -10.00 -28.63 13.68
N CYS A 615 -9.87 -28.20 14.94
CA CYS A 615 -10.23 -26.85 15.34
C CYS A 615 -9.37 -25.81 14.60
N ARG A 616 -8.09 -26.05 14.50
CA ARG A 616 -7.16 -25.18 13.78
C ARG A 616 -7.41 -25.13 12.28
N ALA A 617 -7.63 -26.29 11.64
CA ALA A 617 -7.98 -26.37 10.22
C ALA A 617 -9.31 -25.64 9.94
N ALA A 618 -10.27 -25.73 10.86
CA ALA A 618 -11.57 -25.06 10.76
C ALA A 618 -11.44 -23.54 10.92
N PHE A 619 -10.56 -23.06 11.79
CA PHE A 619 -10.28 -21.64 11.98
C PHE A 619 -9.62 -21.02 10.75
N GLU A 620 -8.66 -21.72 10.14
CA GLU A 620 -7.94 -21.25 8.94
C GLU A 620 -8.72 -21.49 7.63
N GLY A 621 -9.81 -22.26 7.65
CA GLY A 621 -10.64 -22.55 6.49
C GLY A 621 -10.08 -23.60 5.52
N HIS A 622 -9.27 -24.53 6.00
CA HIS A 622 -8.66 -25.56 5.17
C HIS A 622 -9.65 -26.73 4.92
N GLU A 623 -10.52 -26.57 3.93
CA GLU A 623 -11.60 -27.53 3.60
C GLU A 623 -11.11 -28.96 3.37
N GLY A 624 -10.05 -29.14 2.57
CA GLY A 624 -9.51 -30.47 2.27
C GLY A 624 -8.96 -31.16 3.50
N VAL A 625 -8.29 -30.42 4.38
CA VAL A 625 -7.78 -30.95 5.66
C VAL A 625 -8.93 -31.29 6.62
N ALA A 626 -9.90 -30.38 6.77
CA ALA A 626 -11.06 -30.59 7.62
C ALA A 626 -11.85 -31.84 7.19
N LYS A 627 -12.03 -32.03 5.86
CA LYS A 627 -12.66 -33.21 5.29
C LYS A 627 -11.94 -34.51 5.66
N MET A 628 -10.63 -34.56 5.43
CA MET A 628 -9.82 -35.75 5.74
C MET A 628 -9.83 -36.08 7.24
N LEU A 629 -9.77 -35.08 8.11
CA LEU A 629 -9.88 -35.27 9.54
C LEU A 629 -11.28 -35.80 9.95
N LEU A 630 -12.34 -35.23 9.35
CA LEU A 630 -13.71 -35.65 9.60
C LEU A 630 -14.04 -37.04 9.02
N GLU A 631 -13.34 -37.54 8.00
CA GLU A 631 -13.49 -38.92 7.48
C GLU A 631 -13.04 -39.98 8.53
N ARG A 632 -12.19 -39.62 9.47
CA ARG A 632 -11.82 -40.47 10.58
C ARG A 632 -12.95 -40.54 11.63
N VAL A 633 -13.28 -41.77 12.08
CA VAL A 633 -14.37 -42.03 13.07
C VAL A 633 -13.99 -41.65 14.49
N ASP A 634 -12.71 -41.61 14.78
CA ASP A 634 -12.14 -41.26 16.09
C ASP A 634 -11.94 -39.75 16.34
N VAL A 635 -12.19 -38.92 15.34
CA VAL A 635 -12.13 -37.46 15.47
C VAL A 635 -13.43 -36.91 16.06
N ASN A 636 -13.32 -36.21 17.21
CA ASN A 636 -14.46 -35.56 17.84
C ASN A 636 -14.65 -34.13 17.30
N PRO A 637 -15.73 -33.86 16.55
CA PRO A 637 -15.96 -32.57 15.96
C PRO A 637 -16.43 -31.47 16.94
N ASN A 638 -16.71 -31.86 18.20
CA ASN A 638 -17.21 -30.97 19.24
C ASN A 638 -16.17 -30.55 20.30
N THR A 639 -14.93 -31.00 20.16
CA THR A 639 -13.88 -30.66 21.13
C THR A 639 -13.65 -29.13 21.11
N ALA A 640 -13.82 -28.55 22.31
CA ALA A 640 -13.61 -27.10 22.48
C ALA A 640 -12.19 -26.86 23.01
N GLU A 641 -11.50 -25.83 22.50
CA GLU A 641 -10.20 -25.40 23.02
C GLU A 641 -10.31 -24.84 24.43
N GLU A 642 -9.21 -24.88 25.19
CA GLU A 642 -9.26 -24.55 26.61
C GLU A 642 -9.27 -23.06 26.91
N GLU A 643 -8.62 -22.23 26.10
CA GLU A 643 -8.50 -20.79 26.40
C GLU A 643 -9.84 -20.05 26.33
N HIS A 644 -10.57 -20.19 25.23
CA HIS A 644 -11.82 -19.46 24.97
C HIS A 644 -13.04 -20.37 24.89
N GLY A 645 -12.88 -21.70 24.82
CA GLY A 645 -13.96 -22.70 24.70
C GLY A 645 -14.56 -22.77 23.28
N ARG A 646 -13.78 -22.45 22.24
CA ARG A 646 -14.24 -22.46 20.84
C ARG A 646 -14.19 -23.90 20.29
N THR A 647 -15.27 -24.34 19.67
CA THR A 647 -15.33 -25.57 18.90
C THR A 647 -14.90 -25.37 17.47
N PRO A 648 -14.57 -26.42 16.68
CA PRO A 648 -14.32 -26.31 15.24
C PRO A 648 -15.45 -25.60 14.48
N LEU A 649 -16.71 -25.90 14.83
CA LEU A 649 -17.87 -25.24 14.20
C LEU A 649 -17.94 -23.75 14.56
N TYR A 650 -17.64 -23.39 15.82
CA TYR A 650 -17.57 -21.97 16.21
C TYR A 650 -16.45 -21.25 15.44
N ALA A 651 -15.26 -21.85 15.35
CA ALA A 651 -14.10 -21.28 14.69
C ALA A 651 -14.40 -21.00 13.19
N ALA A 652 -14.89 -22.03 12.47
CA ALA A 652 -15.27 -21.90 11.06
C ALA A 652 -16.40 -20.88 10.85
N SER A 653 -17.40 -20.86 11.74
CA SER A 653 -18.53 -19.93 11.65
C SER A 653 -18.13 -18.48 11.91
N PHE A 654 -17.21 -18.25 12.86
CA PHE A 654 -16.71 -16.94 13.21
C PHE A 654 -15.85 -16.33 12.09
N GLU A 655 -15.02 -17.15 11.42
CA GLU A 655 -14.18 -16.68 10.31
C GLU A 655 -14.91 -16.72 8.95
N GLY A 656 -16.06 -17.38 8.83
CA GLY A 656 -16.91 -17.41 7.66
C GLY A 656 -16.57 -18.46 6.61
N HIS A 657 -15.98 -19.57 7.02
CA HIS A 657 -15.56 -20.66 6.14
C HIS A 657 -16.73 -21.59 5.81
N GLU A 658 -17.54 -21.22 4.81
CA GLU A 658 -18.78 -21.89 4.43
C GLU A 658 -18.58 -23.39 4.15
N GLY A 659 -17.58 -23.78 3.37
CA GLY A 659 -17.33 -25.18 3.04
C GLY A 659 -16.98 -26.05 4.27
N VAL A 660 -16.22 -25.51 5.24
CA VAL A 660 -15.93 -26.22 6.49
C VAL A 660 -17.18 -26.31 7.38
N VAL A 661 -17.98 -25.24 7.44
CA VAL A 661 -19.26 -25.24 8.19
C VAL A 661 -20.21 -26.28 7.63
N GLU A 662 -20.36 -26.35 6.31
CA GLU A 662 -21.21 -27.34 5.63
C GLU A 662 -20.78 -28.79 6.02
N MET A 663 -19.50 -29.13 5.85
CA MET A 663 -18.97 -30.43 6.21
C MET A 663 -19.16 -30.81 7.68
N LEU A 664 -19.01 -29.85 8.59
CA LEU A 664 -19.25 -30.06 10.01
C LEU A 664 -20.74 -30.30 10.29
N LEU A 665 -21.65 -29.53 9.68
CA LEU A 665 -23.09 -29.64 9.86
C LEU A 665 -23.68 -30.92 9.25
N GLU A 666 -23.05 -31.54 8.25
CA GLU A 666 -23.42 -32.86 7.71
C GLU A 666 -23.16 -34.01 8.68
N ARG A 667 -22.34 -33.81 9.72
CA ARG A 667 -22.06 -34.86 10.73
C ARG A 667 -23.22 -34.99 11.69
N ASN A 668 -23.70 -36.23 11.86
CA ASN A 668 -24.83 -36.56 12.76
C ASN A 668 -24.54 -36.25 14.24
N ASN A 669 -23.27 -36.24 14.65
CA ASN A 669 -22.85 -36.05 16.05
C ASN A 669 -22.43 -34.60 16.34
N ILE A 670 -22.60 -33.65 15.41
CA ILE A 670 -22.29 -32.22 15.67
C ILE A 670 -23.36 -31.60 16.58
N ASN A 671 -22.92 -30.83 17.56
CA ASN A 671 -23.80 -29.99 18.35
C ASN A 671 -23.59 -28.49 17.97
N PRO A 672 -24.51 -27.90 17.23
CA PRO A 672 -24.35 -26.52 16.75
C PRO A 672 -24.57 -25.44 17.82
N ASN A 673 -24.96 -25.82 19.03
CA ASN A 673 -25.26 -24.89 20.13
C ASN A 673 -24.18 -24.83 21.22
N ILE A 674 -23.06 -25.50 21.03
CA ILE A 674 -21.95 -25.40 22.01
C ILE A 674 -21.46 -23.96 22.02
N ALA A 675 -21.58 -23.35 23.21
CA ALA A 675 -21.13 -21.97 23.41
C ALA A 675 -19.71 -21.92 23.95
N ASN A 676 -18.96 -20.94 23.54
CA ASN A 676 -17.65 -20.63 24.08
C ASN A 676 -17.73 -20.14 25.54
N LYS A 677 -16.59 -19.88 26.20
CA LYS A 677 -16.53 -19.37 27.60
C LYS A 677 -17.24 -18.02 27.81
N TYR A 678 -17.59 -17.34 26.73
CA TYR A 678 -18.36 -16.08 26.76
C TYR A 678 -19.86 -16.31 26.53
N GLY A 679 -20.32 -17.55 26.39
CA GLY A 679 -21.71 -17.87 26.07
C GLY A 679 -22.09 -17.69 24.60
N GLN A 680 -21.12 -17.53 23.73
CA GLN A 680 -21.32 -17.27 22.29
C GLN A 680 -21.36 -18.59 21.51
N THR A 681 -22.44 -18.81 20.77
CA THR A 681 -22.63 -19.97 19.88
C THR A 681 -22.04 -19.73 18.49
N PRO A 682 -21.86 -20.77 17.64
CA PRO A 682 -21.48 -20.59 16.24
C PRO A 682 -22.33 -19.57 15.49
N LEU A 683 -23.66 -19.60 15.67
CA LEU A 683 -24.57 -18.62 15.09
C LEU A 683 -24.29 -17.18 15.58
N PHE A 684 -23.96 -17.02 16.86
CA PHE A 684 -23.56 -15.73 17.40
C PHE A 684 -22.26 -15.21 16.74
N GLY A 685 -21.27 -16.10 16.57
CA GLY A 685 -19.98 -15.79 15.93
C GLY A 685 -20.16 -15.32 14.48
N ALA A 686 -20.93 -16.07 13.69
CA ALA A 686 -21.25 -15.73 12.31
C ALA A 686 -22.01 -14.42 12.19
N ALA A 687 -23.00 -14.20 13.09
CA ALA A 687 -23.80 -12.96 13.15
C ALA A 687 -22.96 -11.75 13.55
N TRP A 688 -21.98 -11.90 14.46
CA TRP A 688 -21.05 -10.84 14.87
C TRP A 688 -20.16 -10.36 13.72
N LYS A 689 -19.71 -11.27 12.87
CA LYS A 689 -18.80 -10.99 11.72
C LYS A 689 -19.58 -10.64 10.45
N GLY A 690 -20.86 -11.00 10.35
CA GLY A 690 -21.69 -10.69 9.19
C GLY A 690 -21.67 -11.74 8.07
N HIS A 691 -21.38 -12.99 8.39
CA HIS A 691 -21.28 -14.08 7.40
C HIS A 691 -22.66 -14.63 7.05
N GLU A 692 -23.32 -14.04 6.03
CA GLU A 692 -24.69 -14.36 5.61
C GLU A 692 -24.87 -15.83 5.21
N GLY A 693 -23.95 -16.40 4.44
CA GLY A 693 -23.99 -17.80 4.01
C GLY A 693 -23.95 -18.77 5.20
N VAL A 694 -23.02 -18.53 6.13
CA VAL A 694 -22.91 -19.35 7.35
C VAL A 694 -24.15 -19.23 8.23
N VAL A 695 -24.68 -18.01 8.43
CA VAL A 695 -25.91 -17.79 9.20
C VAL A 695 -27.08 -18.55 8.58
N LYS A 696 -27.21 -18.54 7.24
CA LYS A 696 -28.25 -19.26 6.53
C LYS A 696 -28.12 -20.77 6.73
N MET A 697 -26.91 -21.34 6.51
CA MET A 697 -26.65 -22.79 6.71
C MET A 697 -26.95 -23.25 8.14
N LEU A 698 -26.57 -22.46 9.15
CA LEU A 698 -26.86 -22.78 10.54
C LEU A 698 -28.37 -22.80 10.82
N LEU A 699 -29.11 -21.82 10.28
CA LEU A 699 -30.56 -21.70 10.49
C LEU A 699 -31.41 -22.69 9.67
N GLU A 700 -30.85 -23.35 8.66
CA GLU A 700 -31.47 -24.48 7.95
C GLU A 700 -31.60 -25.73 8.85
N ARG A 701 -30.82 -25.79 9.92
CA ARG A 701 -30.92 -26.88 10.93
C ARG A 701 -31.97 -26.52 12.00
N LEU A 702 -32.88 -27.45 12.26
CA LEU A 702 -33.96 -27.26 13.24
C LEU A 702 -33.51 -27.29 14.72
N ASP A 703 -32.31 -27.80 14.98
CA ASP A 703 -31.74 -27.91 16.35
C ASP A 703 -30.89 -26.68 16.74
N VAL A 704 -30.73 -25.70 15.88
CA VAL A 704 -30.00 -24.45 16.19
C VAL A 704 -30.89 -23.50 16.98
N ASN A 705 -30.45 -23.06 18.16
CA ASN A 705 -31.15 -22.07 18.95
C ASN A 705 -30.76 -20.64 18.55
N SER A 706 -31.67 -19.95 17.85
CA SER A 706 -31.49 -18.60 17.31
C SER A 706 -31.49 -17.48 18.36
N ASN A 707 -31.97 -17.76 19.58
CA ASN A 707 -32.15 -16.76 20.66
C ASN A 707 -31.16 -16.93 21.84
N THR A 708 -30.11 -17.76 21.70
CA THR A 708 -29.09 -17.90 22.75
C THR A 708 -28.45 -16.56 23.06
N VAL A 709 -28.21 -16.31 24.36
CA VAL A 709 -27.57 -15.06 24.79
C VAL A 709 -26.15 -15.34 25.31
N ASP A 710 -25.25 -14.42 25.02
CA ASP A 710 -23.91 -14.43 25.58
C ASP A 710 -23.90 -14.00 27.07
N LYS A 711 -22.72 -13.98 27.70
CA LYS A 711 -22.58 -13.53 29.10
C LYS A 711 -22.99 -12.08 29.36
N TYR A 712 -23.20 -11.26 28.33
CA TYR A 712 -23.70 -9.89 28.44
C TYR A 712 -25.19 -9.75 28.13
N GLY A 713 -25.88 -10.85 27.82
CA GLY A 713 -27.27 -10.88 27.43
C GLY A 713 -27.52 -10.54 25.96
N LEU A 714 -26.48 -10.58 25.12
CA LEU A 714 -26.57 -10.24 23.69
C LEU A 714 -26.99 -11.46 22.88
N THR A 715 -27.98 -11.31 22.00
CA THR A 715 -28.41 -12.34 21.03
C THR A 715 -27.64 -12.21 19.70
N PRO A 716 -27.65 -13.24 18.82
CA PRO A 716 -27.15 -13.14 17.46
C PRO A 716 -27.77 -11.97 16.68
N LEU A 717 -29.09 -11.75 16.83
CA LEU A 717 -29.79 -10.63 16.20
C LEU A 717 -29.28 -9.27 16.72
N TYR A 718 -29.07 -9.15 18.04
CA TYR A 718 -28.55 -7.90 18.63
C TYR A 718 -27.17 -7.55 18.09
N VAL A 719 -26.25 -8.51 18.03
CA VAL A 719 -24.87 -8.24 17.59
C VAL A 719 -24.78 -7.94 16.10
N ALA A 720 -25.54 -8.65 15.26
CA ALA A 720 -25.64 -8.33 13.82
C ALA A 720 -26.17 -6.92 13.61
N THR A 721 -27.22 -6.53 14.33
CA THR A 721 -27.82 -5.20 14.32
C THR A 721 -26.83 -4.13 14.78
N PHE A 722 -26.15 -4.35 15.91
CA PHE A 722 -25.21 -3.40 16.49
C PHE A 722 -23.98 -3.16 15.59
N ARG A 723 -23.61 -4.16 14.76
CA ARG A 723 -22.53 -4.10 13.77
C ARG A 723 -22.99 -3.53 12.42
N GLY A 724 -24.30 -3.51 12.13
CA GLY A 724 -24.84 -3.05 10.87
C GLY A 724 -24.77 -4.08 9.73
N HIS A 725 -24.91 -5.36 10.07
CA HIS A 725 -24.93 -6.46 9.09
C HIS A 725 -26.35 -6.68 8.58
N ASP A 726 -26.83 -5.81 7.69
CA ASP A 726 -28.23 -5.75 7.20
C ASP A 726 -28.71 -7.07 6.60
N GLY A 727 -27.87 -7.78 5.86
CA GLY A 727 -28.19 -9.08 5.26
C GLY A 727 -28.41 -10.15 6.33
N VAL A 728 -27.53 -10.24 7.34
CA VAL A 728 -27.69 -11.17 8.47
C VAL A 728 -28.94 -10.83 9.27
N VAL A 729 -29.19 -9.54 9.56
CA VAL A 729 -30.39 -9.08 10.26
C VAL A 729 -31.65 -9.52 9.52
N LYS A 730 -31.67 -9.36 8.18
CA LYS A 730 -32.80 -9.79 7.34
C LYS A 730 -33.04 -11.30 7.40
N ILE A 731 -31.95 -12.10 7.35
CA ILE A 731 -32.04 -13.56 7.44
C ILE A 731 -32.60 -13.99 8.81
N LEU A 732 -32.07 -13.41 9.91
CA LEU A 732 -32.51 -13.70 11.26
C LEU A 732 -33.97 -13.29 11.49
N LEU A 733 -34.39 -12.08 11.09
CA LEU A 733 -35.76 -11.60 11.22
C LEU A 733 -36.76 -12.39 10.34
N GLY A 734 -36.29 -13.12 9.34
CA GLY A 734 -37.10 -14.04 8.54
C GLY A 734 -37.45 -15.35 9.27
N GLN A 735 -36.82 -15.65 10.40
CA GLN A 735 -37.14 -16.83 11.24
C GLN A 735 -38.31 -16.53 12.17
N ASN A 736 -39.23 -17.53 12.27
CA ASN A 736 -40.46 -17.36 13.05
C ASN A 736 -40.23 -17.36 14.57
N ASP A 737 -39.16 -17.97 15.05
CA ASP A 737 -38.81 -18.16 16.46
C ASP A 737 -37.95 -17.01 17.02
N ILE A 738 -37.49 -16.07 16.20
CA ILE A 738 -36.61 -15.00 16.63
C ILE A 738 -37.33 -13.98 17.52
N ASN A 739 -36.76 -13.67 18.67
CA ASN A 739 -37.28 -12.64 19.56
C ASN A 739 -36.46 -11.34 19.43
N PRO A 740 -37.00 -10.29 18.78
CA PRO A 740 -36.29 -9.01 18.57
C PRO A 740 -36.22 -8.15 19.83
N ASN A 741 -37.03 -8.45 20.87
CA ASN A 741 -37.15 -7.65 22.10
C ASN A 741 -36.28 -8.14 23.25
N THR A 742 -35.46 -9.19 23.03
CA THR A 742 -34.50 -9.61 24.07
C THR A 742 -33.57 -8.45 24.40
N ALA A 743 -33.50 -8.09 25.68
CA ALA A 743 -32.67 -7.01 26.15
C ALA A 743 -31.35 -7.52 26.74
N ASP A 744 -30.27 -6.77 26.54
CA ASP A 744 -28.99 -7.03 27.16
C ASP A 744 -29.02 -6.80 28.69
N LYS A 745 -27.91 -7.06 29.37
CA LYS A 745 -27.81 -6.85 30.84
C LYS A 745 -28.03 -5.39 31.28
N HIS A 746 -27.99 -4.44 30.37
CA HIS A 746 -28.29 -3.03 30.61
C HIS A 746 -29.73 -2.66 30.26
N GLY A 747 -30.53 -3.59 29.76
CA GLY A 747 -31.91 -3.37 29.35
C GLY A 747 -32.06 -2.83 27.93
N LYS A 748 -30.98 -2.86 27.11
CA LYS A 748 -30.99 -2.38 25.74
C LYS A 748 -31.50 -3.45 24.81
N THR A 749 -32.51 -3.15 24.04
CA THR A 749 -33.09 -4.00 22.98
C THR A 749 -32.32 -3.89 21.67
N THR A 750 -32.59 -4.79 20.74
CA THR A 750 -32.05 -4.75 19.39
C THR A 750 -32.32 -3.42 18.69
N LEU A 751 -33.57 -2.91 18.78
CA LEU A 751 -33.94 -1.59 18.21
C LEU A 751 -33.17 -0.43 18.87
N PHE A 752 -32.93 -0.50 20.18
CA PHE A 752 -32.05 0.48 20.85
C PHE A 752 -30.64 0.46 20.27
N GLY A 753 -30.07 -0.74 20.07
CA GLY A 753 -28.74 -0.92 19.49
C GLY A 753 -28.61 -0.33 18.09
N ALA A 754 -29.59 -0.61 17.21
CA ALA A 754 -29.67 -0.06 15.85
C ALA A 754 -29.76 1.47 15.86
N ALA A 755 -30.66 2.01 16.70
CA ALA A 755 -30.89 3.47 16.82
C ALA A 755 -29.66 4.19 17.39
N TRP A 756 -28.99 3.61 18.37
CA TRP A 756 -27.73 4.14 18.94
C TRP A 756 -26.56 4.19 17.95
N LYS A 757 -26.53 3.27 16.99
CA LYS A 757 -25.48 3.18 15.97
C LYS A 757 -25.82 3.90 14.67
N GLY A 758 -27.09 4.22 14.45
CA GLY A 758 -27.55 4.92 13.25
C GLY A 758 -27.70 4.01 12.03
N HIS A 759 -27.99 2.72 12.24
CA HIS A 759 -28.22 1.75 11.17
C HIS A 759 -29.69 1.86 10.67
N ASP A 760 -29.95 2.82 9.79
CA ASP A 760 -31.29 3.16 9.31
C ASP A 760 -31.99 2.01 8.58
N GLY A 761 -31.28 1.23 7.75
CA GLY A 761 -31.80 0.02 7.12
C GLY A 761 -32.31 -1.01 8.13
N VAL A 762 -31.52 -1.26 9.20
CA VAL A 762 -31.91 -2.19 10.27
C VAL A 762 -33.08 -1.65 11.11
N VAL A 763 -33.07 -0.36 11.45
CA VAL A 763 -34.20 0.28 12.17
C VAL A 763 -35.49 0.10 11.39
N LYS A 764 -35.46 0.29 10.06
CA LYS A 764 -36.61 0.08 9.19
C LYS A 764 -37.12 -1.35 9.25
N MET A 765 -36.22 -2.34 9.06
CA MET A 765 -36.58 -3.77 9.11
C MET A 765 -37.17 -4.18 10.47
N LEU A 766 -36.66 -3.65 11.58
CA LEU A 766 -37.18 -3.94 12.90
C LEU A 766 -38.57 -3.30 13.12
N LEU A 767 -38.78 -2.08 12.67
CA LEU A 767 -40.08 -1.37 12.78
C LEU A 767 -41.17 -1.98 11.88
N GLU A 768 -40.82 -2.66 10.78
CA GLU A 768 -41.77 -3.40 9.93
C GLU A 768 -42.40 -4.61 10.66
N ARG A 769 -41.82 -5.07 11.77
CA ARG A 769 -42.37 -6.15 12.60
C ARG A 769 -43.34 -5.62 13.66
N ASN A 770 -44.53 -6.20 13.77
CA ASN A 770 -45.57 -5.80 14.71
C ASN A 770 -45.28 -6.15 16.18
N ASP A 771 -44.29 -7.06 16.41
CA ASP A 771 -43.91 -7.51 17.76
C ASP A 771 -42.79 -6.67 18.39
N VAL A 772 -42.22 -5.68 17.69
CA VAL A 772 -41.16 -4.80 18.21
C VAL A 772 -41.76 -3.61 18.94
N ASN A 773 -41.40 -3.40 20.23
CA ASN A 773 -41.84 -2.24 21.01
C ASN A 773 -40.80 -1.09 20.88
N PRO A 774 -41.12 0.03 20.19
CA PRO A 774 -40.20 1.11 19.95
C PRO A 774 -39.94 2.00 21.18
N ASN A 775 -40.73 1.83 22.27
CA ASN A 775 -40.60 2.61 23.50
C ASN A 775 -39.87 1.90 24.65
N THR A 776 -39.36 0.68 24.41
CA THR A 776 -38.64 -0.04 25.47
C THR A 776 -37.40 0.74 25.89
N ALA A 777 -37.37 1.11 27.19
CA ALA A 777 -36.27 1.86 27.77
C ALA A 777 -35.23 0.93 28.42
N ASP A 778 -33.97 1.32 28.34
CA ASP A 778 -32.89 0.66 29.05
C ASP A 778 -32.95 0.94 30.56
N LYS A 779 -32.01 0.37 31.35
CA LYS A 779 -31.95 0.58 32.85
C LYS A 779 -31.72 2.04 33.24
N HIS A 780 -31.34 2.91 32.32
CA HIS A 780 -31.22 4.35 32.56
C HIS A 780 -32.45 5.14 32.07
N GLY A 781 -33.53 4.48 31.67
CA GLY A 781 -34.74 5.12 31.11
C GLY A 781 -34.55 5.67 29.68
N GLN A 782 -33.51 5.25 28.96
CA GLN A 782 -33.25 5.72 27.61
C GLN A 782 -33.97 4.82 26.60
N THR A 783 -34.77 5.44 25.73
CA THR A 783 -35.47 4.76 24.61
C THR A 783 -34.63 4.76 23.34
N PRO A 784 -34.98 3.96 22.30
CA PRO A 784 -34.33 4.04 20.99
C PRO A 784 -34.31 5.47 20.42
N LEU A 785 -35.43 6.21 20.54
CA LEU A 785 -35.51 7.61 20.12
C LEU A 785 -34.53 8.51 20.88
N PHE A 786 -34.38 8.29 22.20
CA PHE A 786 -33.39 9.01 23.00
C PHE A 786 -31.96 8.73 22.50
N GLY A 787 -31.66 7.47 22.22
CA GLY A 787 -30.35 7.04 21.70
C GLY A 787 -29.99 7.71 20.36
N ALA A 788 -30.92 7.68 19.40
CA ALA A 788 -30.75 8.31 18.10
C ALA A 788 -30.61 9.83 18.20
N ALA A 789 -31.43 10.46 19.05
CA ALA A 789 -31.38 11.91 19.28
C ALA A 789 -30.07 12.36 19.92
N TYR A 790 -29.55 11.60 20.90
CA TYR A 790 -28.25 11.85 21.56
C TYR A 790 -27.09 11.78 20.56
N LYS A 791 -27.16 10.86 19.60
CA LYS A 791 -26.12 10.65 18.58
C LYS A 791 -26.27 11.55 17.35
N GLY A 792 -27.43 12.17 17.15
CA GLY A 792 -27.69 13.07 16.03
C GLY A 792 -28.08 12.37 14.71
N TYR A 793 -28.62 11.17 14.78
CA TYR A 793 -29.04 10.39 13.60
C TYR A 793 -30.42 10.78 13.13
N ASP A 794 -30.52 11.86 12.34
CA ASP A 794 -31.75 12.47 11.87
C ASP A 794 -32.67 11.50 11.09
N ALA A 795 -32.10 10.68 10.20
CA ALA A 795 -32.87 9.68 9.45
C ALA A 795 -33.54 8.66 10.39
N VAL A 796 -32.82 8.15 11.38
CA VAL A 796 -33.34 7.22 12.39
C VAL A 796 -34.42 7.90 13.26
N VAL A 797 -34.19 9.14 13.71
CA VAL A 797 -35.16 9.92 14.47
C VAL A 797 -36.44 10.10 13.67
N LYS A 798 -36.32 10.43 12.38
CA LYS A 798 -37.50 10.59 11.49
C LYS A 798 -38.29 9.29 11.36
N MET A 799 -37.61 8.16 11.07
CA MET A 799 -38.24 6.84 10.96
C MET A 799 -38.95 6.44 12.24
N LEU A 800 -38.33 6.64 13.42
CA LEU A 800 -38.99 6.35 14.70
C LEU A 800 -40.22 7.21 14.94
N LEU A 801 -40.18 8.51 14.57
CA LEU A 801 -41.30 9.43 14.76
C LEU A 801 -42.43 9.24 13.74
N GLU A 802 -42.20 8.57 12.62
CA GLU A 802 -43.26 8.16 11.69
C GLU A 802 -44.20 7.10 12.28
N TRP A 803 -43.78 6.42 13.37
CA TRP A 803 -44.63 5.49 14.14
C TRP A 803 -45.40 6.23 15.22
N ASN A 804 -46.74 6.14 15.15
CA ASN A 804 -47.65 6.87 16.04
C ASN A 804 -47.47 6.49 17.52
N ASP A 805 -47.06 5.27 17.82
CA ASP A 805 -46.89 4.77 19.17
C ASP A 805 -45.60 5.26 19.87
N VAL A 806 -44.66 5.88 19.13
CA VAL A 806 -43.44 6.41 19.73
C VAL A 806 -43.69 7.66 20.53
N ASN A 807 -43.40 7.61 21.84
CA ASN A 807 -43.54 8.75 22.72
C ASN A 807 -42.27 9.65 22.69
N PRO A 808 -42.36 10.88 22.12
CA PRO A 808 -41.22 11.78 22.02
C PRO A 808 -40.84 12.44 23.36
N ASN A 809 -41.68 12.30 24.40
CA ASN A 809 -41.53 12.98 25.69
C ASN A 809 -41.00 12.06 26.79
N THR A 810 -40.60 10.82 26.47
CA THR A 810 -40.05 9.88 27.46
C THR A 810 -38.80 10.45 28.10
N VAL A 811 -38.73 10.45 29.44
CA VAL A 811 -37.56 10.95 30.20
C VAL A 811 -36.69 9.81 30.69
N ASN A 812 -35.40 10.02 30.69
CA ASN A 812 -34.45 9.12 31.35
C ASN A 812 -34.39 9.39 32.88
N ILE A 813 -33.58 8.61 33.63
CA ILE A 813 -33.42 8.77 35.09
C ILE A 813 -32.93 10.17 35.53
N CYS A 814 -32.36 10.97 34.61
CA CYS A 814 -31.93 12.36 34.85
C CYS A 814 -33.01 13.40 34.49
N GLY A 815 -34.19 12.97 34.04
CA GLY A 815 -35.26 13.85 33.55
C GLY A 815 -35.04 14.38 32.14
N LEU A 816 -34.08 13.85 31.39
CA LEU A 816 -33.73 14.30 30.05
C LEU A 816 -34.64 13.65 29.00
N THR A 817 -35.22 14.43 28.11
CA THR A 817 -35.99 13.98 26.93
C THR A 817 -35.09 13.81 25.71
N PRO A 818 -35.53 13.10 24.63
CA PRO A 818 -34.88 13.10 23.33
C PRO A 818 -34.59 14.51 22.80
N LEU A 819 -35.54 15.45 22.93
CA LEU A 819 -35.34 16.85 22.56
C LEU A 819 -34.19 17.50 23.37
N TYR A 820 -34.21 17.31 24.69
CA TYR A 820 -33.19 17.90 25.54
C TYR A 820 -31.77 17.48 25.14
N VAL A 821 -31.56 16.17 24.92
CA VAL A 821 -30.21 15.67 24.56
C VAL A 821 -29.79 16.06 23.16
N ALA A 822 -30.70 16.15 22.18
CA ALA A 822 -30.43 16.69 20.86
C ALA A 822 -30.00 18.17 20.93
N VAL A 823 -30.67 18.96 21.76
CA VAL A 823 -30.33 20.36 22.03
C VAL A 823 -28.95 20.46 22.70
N TRP A 824 -28.73 19.68 23.77
CA TRP A 824 -27.43 19.64 24.47
C TRP A 824 -26.25 19.32 23.53
N LYS A 825 -26.43 18.38 22.62
CA LYS A 825 -25.40 17.99 21.65
C LYS A 825 -25.33 18.90 20.42
N GLY A 826 -26.25 19.86 20.26
CA GLY A 826 -26.24 20.77 19.13
C GLY A 826 -26.71 20.18 17.79
N HIS A 827 -27.49 19.10 17.82
CA HIS A 827 -27.98 18.41 16.62
C HIS A 827 -29.19 19.14 15.99
N GLU A 828 -28.95 20.23 15.26
CA GLU A 828 -29.97 21.11 14.69
C GLU A 828 -31.03 20.38 13.83
N LYS A 829 -30.63 19.43 12.99
CA LYS A 829 -31.53 18.64 12.13
C LYS A 829 -32.50 17.82 13.00
N VAL A 830 -31.94 17.07 13.98
CA VAL A 830 -32.74 16.26 14.90
C VAL A 830 -33.69 17.12 15.71
N VAL A 831 -33.25 18.28 16.22
CA VAL A 831 -34.09 19.23 16.93
C VAL A 831 -35.27 19.70 16.04
N LYS A 832 -35.00 20.03 14.78
CA LYS A 832 -36.03 20.40 13.81
C LYS A 832 -37.06 19.28 13.62
N THR A 833 -36.60 18.06 13.35
CA THR A 833 -37.44 16.88 13.13
C THR A 833 -38.30 16.59 14.37
N LEU A 834 -37.78 16.70 15.59
CA LEU A 834 -38.54 16.53 16.83
C LEU A 834 -39.59 17.62 17.01
N LEU A 835 -39.29 18.89 16.73
CA LEU A 835 -40.19 20.02 16.85
C LEU A 835 -41.35 20.01 15.85
N GLU A 836 -41.26 19.22 14.76
CA GLU A 836 -42.36 19.00 13.80
C GLU A 836 -43.50 18.16 14.40
N ARG A 837 -43.27 17.40 15.48
CA ARG A 837 -44.29 16.61 16.19
C ARG A 837 -45.20 17.52 17.04
N VAL A 838 -46.51 17.36 16.87
CA VAL A 838 -47.52 18.15 17.61
C VAL A 838 -47.66 17.75 19.08
N ASP A 839 -47.37 16.48 19.40
CA ASP A 839 -47.43 15.90 20.74
C ASP A 839 -46.15 16.10 21.56
N LEU A 840 -45.13 16.75 20.99
CA LEU A 840 -43.87 17.03 21.67
C LEU A 840 -44.04 18.17 22.70
N ASN A 841 -43.63 17.95 23.95
CA ASN A 841 -43.54 18.99 24.97
C ASN A 841 -42.14 19.61 25.02
N PRO A 842 -41.93 20.84 24.53
CA PRO A 842 -40.60 21.46 24.48
C PRO A 842 -40.15 22.05 25.84
N ASN A 843 -41.02 22.04 26.87
CA ASN A 843 -40.76 22.64 28.17
C ASN A 843 -40.49 21.62 29.30
N THR A 844 -40.28 20.35 28.95
CA THR A 844 -39.96 19.32 29.95
C THR A 844 -38.69 19.68 30.72
N LEU A 845 -38.77 19.61 32.04
CA LEU A 845 -37.69 19.94 32.96
C LEU A 845 -36.81 18.71 33.24
N ASP A 846 -35.52 18.91 33.26
CA ASP A 846 -34.59 17.92 33.81
C ASP A 846 -34.65 17.91 35.37
N ASN A 847 -33.89 17.00 35.98
CA ASN A 847 -33.80 16.91 37.44
C ASN A 847 -33.21 18.16 38.10
N SER A 848 -32.62 19.09 37.36
CA SER A 848 -32.11 20.38 37.81
C SER A 848 -33.10 21.54 37.58
N GLY A 849 -34.28 21.26 36.99
CA GLY A 849 -35.29 22.25 36.61
C GLY A 849 -34.94 23.01 35.32
N GLN A 850 -34.08 22.46 34.48
CA GLN A 850 -33.64 23.11 33.24
C GLN A 850 -34.48 22.63 32.05
N THR A 851 -34.90 23.55 31.18
CA THR A 851 -35.62 23.27 29.94
C THR A 851 -34.61 23.03 28.77
N PRO A 852 -35.05 22.44 27.66
CA PRO A 852 -34.26 22.42 26.44
C PRO A 852 -33.79 23.82 25.99
N LEU A 853 -34.65 24.86 26.12
CA LEU A 853 -34.26 26.23 25.80
C LEU A 853 -33.16 26.76 26.71
N PHE A 854 -33.21 26.43 28.03
CA PHE A 854 -32.15 26.78 28.96
C PHE A 854 -30.82 26.15 28.55
N GLU A 855 -30.83 24.90 28.15
CA GLU A 855 -29.62 24.17 27.71
C GLU A 855 -29.08 24.75 26.40
N ALA A 856 -29.93 25.02 25.42
CA ALA A 856 -29.52 25.67 24.15
C ALA A 856 -28.87 27.04 24.42
N ALA A 857 -29.40 27.78 25.36
CA ALA A 857 -28.86 29.09 25.76
C ALA A 857 -27.52 28.96 26.50
N ARG A 858 -27.35 27.92 27.33
CA ARG A 858 -26.12 27.62 28.08
C ARG A 858 -24.97 27.22 27.15
N GLU A 859 -25.26 26.42 26.16
CA GLU A 859 -24.24 25.91 25.20
C GLU A 859 -24.01 26.89 24.02
N GLY A 860 -24.89 27.88 23.84
CA GLY A 860 -24.73 28.92 22.82
C GLY A 860 -25.23 28.54 21.42
N HIS A 861 -26.14 27.59 21.32
CA HIS A 861 -26.71 27.08 20.07
C HIS A 861 -27.76 28.00 19.48
N ASP A 862 -27.35 29.14 18.85
CA ASP A 862 -28.26 30.19 18.36
C ASP A 862 -29.32 29.66 17.37
N GLY A 863 -28.93 28.75 16.46
CA GLY A 863 -29.87 28.11 15.51
C GLY A 863 -30.98 27.32 16.22
N ILE A 864 -30.62 26.55 17.26
CA ILE A 864 -31.55 25.78 18.07
C ILE A 864 -32.45 26.72 18.92
N VAL A 865 -31.88 27.78 19.51
CA VAL A 865 -32.64 28.78 20.24
C VAL A 865 -33.70 29.41 19.35
N LYS A 866 -33.40 29.75 18.08
CA LYS A 866 -34.35 30.28 17.11
C LYS A 866 -35.48 29.28 16.81
N MET A 867 -35.13 28.00 16.60
CA MET A 867 -36.13 26.95 16.34
C MET A 867 -37.08 26.74 17.51
N LEU A 868 -36.53 26.68 18.73
CA LEU A 868 -37.36 26.56 19.95
C LEU A 868 -38.28 27.76 20.13
N LEU A 869 -37.75 28.98 20.00
CA LEU A 869 -38.56 30.22 20.15
C LEU A 869 -39.56 30.43 19.00
N GLY A 870 -39.44 29.74 17.90
CA GLY A 870 -40.43 29.70 16.79
C GLY A 870 -41.71 29.00 17.17
N ARG A 871 -41.76 28.22 18.26
CA ARG A 871 -42.99 27.62 18.81
C ARG A 871 -43.61 28.56 19.86
N ASN A 872 -44.89 28.73 19.78
CA ASN A 872 -45.63 29.60 20.71
C ASN A 872 -45.78 29.00 22.12
N ASP A 873 -45.68 27.67 22.25
CA ASP A 873 -45.81 26.94 23.51
C ASP A 873 -44.50 26.89 24.34
N VAL A 874 -43.40 27.41 23.82
CA VAL A 874 -42.11 27.49 24.55
C VAL A 874 -42.09 28.71 25.47
N ASN A 875 -41.93 28.45 26.80
CA ASN A 875 -41.78 29.49 27.78
C ASN A 875 -40.32 29.94 27.92
N PRO A 876 -39.95 31.17 27.51
CA PRO A 876 -38.55 31.61 27.51
C PRO A 876 -38.06 32.04 28.91
N ASN A 877 -38.98 32.18 29.90
CA ASN A 877 -38.67 32.69 31.23
C ASN A 877 -38.63 31.59 32.33
N THR A 878 -38.66 30.31 31.94
CA THR A 878 -38.61 29.21 32.90
C THR A 878 -37.31 29.25 33.70
N MET A 879 -37.44 29.30 35.03
CA MET A 879 -36.30 29.26 35.96
C MET A 879 -35.93 27.83 36.33
N ASN A 880 -34.62 27.53 36.40
CA ASN A 880 -34.14 26.29 36.98
C ASN A 880 -34.21 26.33 38.54
N LYS A 881 -33.78 25.26 39.22
CA LYS A 881 -33.74 25.16 40.69
C LYS A 881 -32.91 26.24 41.42
N HIS A 882 -32.04 26.96 40.67
CA HIS A 882 -31.25 28.06 41.19
C HIS A 882 -31.81 29.44 40.82
N GLY A 883 -33.02 29.52 40.25
CA GLY A 883 -33.64 30.76 39.79
C GLY A 883 -33.06 31.32 38.48
N LEU A 884 -32.24 30.57 37.77
CA LEU A 884 -31.59 31.04 36.55
C LEU A 884 -32.51 30.85 35.35
N THR A 885 -32.68 31.89 34.52
CA THR A 885 -33.42 31.85 33.24
C THR A 885 -32.49 31.52 32.04
N PRO A 886 -33.01 31.14 30.87
CA PRO A 886 -32.25 30.99 29.64
C PRO A 886 -31.47 32.26 29.27
N LEU A 887 -32.06 33.45 29.44
CA LEU A 887 -31.41 34.73 29.19
C LEU A 887 -30.23 34.98 30.15
N TYR A 888 -30.43 34.65 31.42
CA TYR A 888 -29.40 34.77 32.44
C TYR A 888 -28.17 33.92 32.11
N VAL A 889 -28.35 32.64 31.80
CA VAL A 889 -27.22 31.75 31.52
C VAL A 889 -26.49 32.13 30.22
N ALA A 890 -27.23 32.56 29.18
CA ALA A 890 -26.64 33.07 27.95
C ALA A 890 -25.79 34.34 28.17
N ALA A 891 -26.29 35.26 29.02
CA ALA A 891 -25.55 36.46 29.40
C ALA A 891 -24.30 36.12 30.22
N TRP A 892 -24.43 35.20 31.19
CA TRP A 892 -23.32 34.70 32.02
C TRP A 892 -22.21 34.02 31.22
N LYS A 893 -22.59 33.22 30.22
CA LYS A 893 -21.64 32.50 29.34
C LYS A 893 -21.05 33.38 28.22
N GLY A 894 -21.63 34.54 27.93
CA GLY A 894 -21.18 35.45 26.89
C GLY A 894 -21.71 35.16 25.48
N HIS A 895 -22.78 34.42 25.35
CA HIS A 895 -23.39 34.05 24.06
C HIS A 895 -24.20 35.19 23.43
N LYS A 896 -23.51 36.18 22.84
CA LYS A 896 -24.11 37.40 22.27
C LYS A 896 -25.23 37.16 21.27
N LYS A 897 -25.07 36.15 20.35
CA LYS A 897 -26.11 35.83 19.37
C LYS A 897 -27.38 35.33 20.06
N VAL A 898 -27.23 34.40 20.98
CA VAL A 898 -28.33 33.84 21.78
C VAL A 898 -29.07 34.91 22.58
N VAL A 899 -28.34 35.80 23.27
CA VAL A 899 -28.94 36.93 23.99
C VAL A 899 -29.77 37.80 23.03
N ARG A 900 -29.27 38.13 21.87
CA ARG A 900 -30.01 38.91 20.87
C ARG A 900 -31.27 38.18 20.39
N THR A 901 -31.18 36.89 20.15
CA THR A 901 -32.30 36.04 19.70
C THR A 901 -33.39 35.97 20.78
N LEU A 902 -33.03 35.77 22.05
CA LEU A 902 -33.95 35.77 23.18
C LEU A 902 -34.65 37.13 23.33
N LEU A 903 -33.93 38.22 23.37
CA LEU A 903 -34.47 39.58 23.46
C LEU A 903 -35.30 39.98 22.24
N GLY A 904 -35.23 39.29 21.13
CA GLY A 904 -36.10 39.47 19.97
C GLY A 904 -37.56 39.03 20.20
N ARG A 905 -37.82 38.17 21.19
CA ARG A 905 -39.21 37.83 21.61
C ARG A 905 -39.74 38.84 22.60
N GLY A 906 -41.00 39.22 22.41
CA GLY A 906 -41.63 40.24 23.26
C GLY A 906 -41.92 39.81 24.72
N ASP A 907 -42.09 38.50 24.92
CA ASP A 907 -42.45 37.88 26.20
C ASP A 907 -41.23 37.50 27.09
N VAL A 908 -39.97 37.75 26.63
CA VAL A 908 -38.78 37.54 27.45
C VAL A 908 -38.62 38.68 28.46
N ASP A 909 -38.53 38.32 29.73
CA ASP A 909 -38.33 39.27 30.82
C ASP A 909 -36.82 39.40 31.15
N PRO A 910 -36.18 40.55 30.85
CA PRO A 910 -34.76 40.74 31.09
C PRO A 910 -34.39 41.00 32.58
N ASP A 911 -35.40 41.34 33.40
CA ASP A 911 -35.21 41.77 34.79
C ASP A 911 -35.39 40.65 35.84
N MET A 912 -35.71 39.44 35.38
CA MET A 912 -35.78 38.26 36.24
C MET A 912 -34.46 38.03 36.95
N ALA A 913 -34.53 38.06 38.29
CA ALA A 913 -33.36 37.83 39.16
C ALA A 913 -33.29 36.37 39.62
N ASP A 914 -32.06 35.86 39.83
CA ASP A 914 -31.85 34.55 40.44
C ASP A 914 -32.13 34.57 41.97
N LEU A 915 -31.96 33.44 42.65
CA LEU A 915 -32.16 33.32 44.10
C LEU A 915 -31.22 34.21 44.93
N THR A 916 -30.20 34.81 44.33
CA THR A 916 -29.27 35.77 44.98
C THR A 916 -29.56 37.20 44.58
N SER A 917 -30.69 37.49 43.96
CA SER A 917 -31.13 38.78 43.44
C SER A 917 -30.21 39.34 42.30
N GLU A 918 -29.51 38.48 41.59
CA GLU A 918 -28.66 38.83 40.44
C GLU A 918 -29.48 38.72 39.14
N THR A 919 -29.40 39.75 38.30
CA THR A 919 -30.07 39.78 36.99
C THR A 919 -29.10 39.38 35.84
N SER A 920 -29.67 39.13 34.65
CA SER A 920 -28.90 38.89 33.45
C SER A 920 -27.89 40.03 33.15
N LEU A 921 -28.28 41.30 33.43
CA LEU A 921 -27.43 42.47 33.25
C LEU A 921 -26.29 42.51 34.27
N SER A 922 -26.56 42.23 35.56
CA SER A 922 -25.56 42.21 36.60
C SER A 922 -24.48 41.13 36.34
N GLN A 923 -24.88 39.99 35.82
CA GLN A 923 -23.94 38.92 35.45
C GLN A 923 -23.11 39.28 34.24
N ALA A 924 -23.70 39.89 33.20
CA ALA A 924 -22.94 40.37 32.03
C ALA A 924 -21.92 41.41 32.45
N LEU A 925 -22.24 42.27 33.42
CA LEU A 925 -21.34 43.25 33.99
C LEU A 925 -20.14 42.58 34.71
N LYS A 926 -20.43 41.66 35.65
CA LYS A 926 -19.45 40.91 36.41
C LYS A 926 -18.44 40.14 35.54
N ARG A 927 -18.88 39.68 34.38
CA ARG A 927 -18.10 38.91 33.44
C ARG A 927 -17.40 39.74 32.34
N GLY A 928 -17.69 41.07 32.29
CA GLY A 928 -17.12 41.99 31.32
C GLY A 928 -17.65 41.83 29.87
N HIS A 929 -18.85 41.33 29.71
CA HIS A 929 -19.49 41.11 28.41
C HIS A 929 -20.13 42.40 27.87
N ASN A 930 -19.32 43.42 27.51
CA ASN A 930 -19.74 44.76 27.15
C ASN A 930 -20.84 44.84 26.08
N THR A 931 -20.75 44.00 25.06
CA THR A 931 -21.76 43.97 24.00
C THR A 931 -23.10 43.40 24.44
N ILE A 932 -23.13 42.45 25.39
CA ILE A 932 -24.33 41.88 25.97
C ILE A 932 -24.96 42.90 26.93
N MET A 933 -24.15 43.57 27.72
CA MET A 933 -24.62 44.68 28.58
C MET A 933 -25.36 45.73 27.77
N LYS A 934 -24.82 46.16 26.62
CA LYS A 934 -25.48 47.14 25.75
C LYS A 934 -26.83 46.64 25.24
N LEU A 935 -26.92 45.39 24.79
CA LEU A 935 -28.17 44.76 24.32
C LEU A 935 -29.25 44.68 25.42
N LEU A 936 -28.87 44.33 26.66
CA LEU A 936 -29.79 44.24 27.79
C LEU A 936 -30.25 45.61 28.22
N SER A 937 -29.38 46.63 28.33
CA SER A 937 -29.76 48.01 28.70
C SER A 937 -30.65 48.71 27.64
N GLU A 938 -30.37 48.47 26.33
CA GLU A 938 -31.24 48.97 25.26
C GLU A 938 -32.65 48.42 25.36
N ARG A 939 -32.82 47.15 25.73
CA ARG A 939 -34.13 46.50 25.90
C ARG A 939 -34.84 46.99 27.13
N GLN A 940 -34.17 47.18 28.29
CA GLN A 940 -34.78 47.75 29.51
C GLN A 940 -35.32 49.18 29.28
N ASN A 941 -34.63 49.96 28.47
CA ASN A 941 -35.06 51.32 28.14
C ASN A 941 -36.23 51.39 27.13
N SER A 942 -36.51 50.28 26.42
CA SER A 942 -37.57 50.19 25.38
C SER A 942 -38.92 49.71 25.95
N ILE A 943 -39.01 49.27 27.23
CA ILE A 943 -40.29 48.88 27.89
C ILE A 943 -40.93 50.13 28.47
N PRO A 944 -42.18 50.48 28.10
CA PRO A 944 -42.87 51.61 28.71
C PRO A 944 -43.11 51.31 30.16
N LEU A 945 -42.62 52.14 31.09
CA LEU A 945 -42.82 52.08 32.52
C LEU A 945 -44.33 52.39 32.81
N SER A 946 -45.08 51.36 33.26
CA SER A 946 -46.34 51.55 33.90
C SER A 946 -46.13 52.34 35.23
N SER A 947 -46.89 53.40 35.39
CA SER A 947 -46.77 54.42 36.42
C SER A 947 -47.16 53.89 37.81
N SER A 948 -46.35 53.08 38.47
CA SER A 948 -46.47 52.75 39.89
C SER A 948 -45.27 52.08 40.47
N ASP A 949 -44.09 52.68 40.46
CA ASP A 949 -42.96 52.35 41.37
C ASP A 949 -41.82 53.34 41.21
N ARG A 950 -42.02 54.58 41.61
CA ARG A 950 -40.95 55.51 41.85
C ARG A 950 -40.83 55.78 43.36
N SER A 951 -40.21 54.85 44.07
CA SER A 951 -39.62 55.21 45.37
C SER A 951 -38.68 54.00 45.75
N THR A 952 -37.44 54.30 45.89
CA THR A 952 -36.31 53.61 46.48
C THR A 952 -35.24 53.21 45.46
N ARG A 953 -34.47 54.24 45.07
CA ARG A 953 -33.08 54.02 44.57
C ARG A 953 -32.19 55.19 44.99
N THR A 954 -31.63 55.11 46.18
CA THR A 954 -30.40 55.79 46.55
C THR A 954 -29.73 54.95 47.61
N SER A 955 -28.67 54.22 47.25
CA SER A 955 -27.54 53.97 48.15
C SER A 955 -26.36 53.41 47.39
N SER A 956 -25.25 54.01 47.58
CA SER A 956 -23.91 53.83 46.99
C SER A 956 -23.29 52.43 47.20
N PRO A 957 -22.30 52.02 46.35
CA PRO A 957 -21.72 50.69 46.39
C PRO A 957 -20.69 50.54 47.54
N LYS A 958 -20.83 49.50 48.34
CA LYS A 958 -19.77 49.02 49.22
C LYS A 958 -18.95 47.94 48.52
N GLN A 959 -17.62 48.17 48.51
CA GLN A 959 -16.59 47.19 48.11
C GLN A 959 -16.65 45.93 48.98
N TYR A 960 -16.69 44.76 48.37
CA TYR A 960 -16.38 43.50 49.07
C TYR A 960 -15.32 42.69 48.29
N ASN A 961 -14.32 42.22 49.05
CA ASN A 961 -13.14 41.48 48.64
C ASN A 961 -13.49 40.07 48.11
N LEU A 962 -12.68 39.67 47.16
CA LEU A 962 -12.61 38.34 46.56
C LEU A 962 -12.12 37.26 47.55
N HIS A 963 -12.94 36.24 47.72
CA HIS A 963 -12.47 34.91 48.10
C HIS A 963 -12.85 33.90 47.04
N GLN A 964 -11.86 33.22 46.51
CA GLN A 964 -12.03 32.07 45.57
C GLN A 964 -12.54 30.85 46.31
N PRO A 965 -13.45 30.08 45.75
CA PRO A 965 -13.69 28.70 46.21
C PRO A 965 -12.95 27.68 45.33
N PRO A 966 -12.64 26.49 45.87
CA PRO A 966 -11.67 25.54 45.30
C PRO A 966 -12.27 24.70 44.17
N SER A 967 -11.40 24.37 43.20
CA SER A 967 -11.61 23.46 42.10
C SER A 967 -11.94 22.04 42.57
N LYS A 968 -13.08 21.51 42.23
CA LYS A 968 -13.34 20.06 42.29
C LYS A 968 -13.35 19.48 40.86
N ARG A 969 -12.34 18.64 40.59
CA ARG A 969 -12.30 17.75 39.43
C ARG A 969 -13.49 16.82 39.43
N ILE A 970 -14.31 16.84 38.39
CA ILE A 970 -15.27 15.79 38.11
C ILE A 970 -14.64 14.82 37.12
N ARG A 971 -14.53 13.55 37.54
CA ARG A 971 -14.09 12.42 36.69
C ARG A 971 -15.14 12.14 35.61
N ARG A 972 -14.65 11.86 34.41
CA ARG A 972 -15.45 11.34 33.30
C ARG A 972 -15.90 9.90 33.61
N PHE A 973 -17.14 9.61 33.35
CA PHE A 973 -17.65 8.29 33.01
C PHE A 973 -18.10 8.27 31.56
#